data_687c6d539f9cb083b36d72397646e531
#
_entry.id   687c6d539f9cb083b36d72397646e531
#
_cell.length_a   1.000
_cell.length_b   1.000
_cell.length_c   1.000
_cell.angle_alpha   90.00
_cell.angle_beta   90.00
_cell.angle_gamma   90.00
#
_symmetry.space_group_name_H-M   'P 1'
#
loop_
_entity.id
_entity.type
_entity.pdbx_description
1 polymer ?
#
loop_
_entity_poly.entity_id
_entity_poly.type
_entity_poly.pdbx_seq_one_letter_code
_entity_poly.pdbx_strand_id
1 'polypeptide(L)'
;MVVVTTIRRDVLTLPSAELGPSNPLPPLRPLDDAHRIDDRDREGLPRDMARQIGYEPLRDVLPERVRDGYDRHRTPRATDTIVIENDRLRVTVLPSRGGRVASLFHKPSQRELLYRNPVFQPACFALNGAWFSGGIEWNIGATGHTTLSCAPVHAARVTAPDGGEMLRLWEWERLRDLPFQVDLWLPDGSDFLHVGVRVRNPHEKPAPVYWWSNIAVPERRRVLVPADEAWHFGYERRLRRVPVPEHEGVDRTYPPRADFPADYFYEVPDGQRRWIAALDDAGEGLVQTSTDVLRGRKLFVWGSGAGGRRWQEWLTEPGTGGYCEIQAGLARTQLEHVRLDAEGEVTWLESYGPLTADDASARTVHGADWAAARADVEGRLERALPRADVEAAYAAWLPHADTEPGEVLHVGSGWGALEVLRAGYKLAGTSFEESTLGEAQAPWVELLRTGAFPEPRRVGPPGETLVAPHWRDMLETAPAKPLAEYHLGVAQWHAGDMAQAVRSWERALELAPSLWPLLRCLAVADQQAGNRERAADRYAEAFDDLCQERRDDGAAWTAATAALGREAMAALLAVRRTAEARAVWERLRPVTHERGRFRLIEAELLLAEGDREAARAVFDAGFEVADLREGAEAVGALWARLTDEALPGRYDFRMRPPATEWRVDPD
;
A
#
# COMPACT_ATOMS: atom_id res chain seq x y z
N MET A 1 -40.25 4.01 15.45
CA MET A 1 -39.96 3.29 14.21
C MET A 1 -38.47 2.99 14.23
N VAL A 2 -38.10 1.72 14.22
CA VAL A 2 -36.69 1.34 14.03
C VAL A 2 -36.32 1.76 12.61
N VAL A 3 -35.28 2.57 12.47
CA VAL A 3 -34.77 2.95 11.16
C VAL A 3 -33.95 1.77 10.64
N VAL A 4 -34.43 1.14 9.56
CA VAL A 4 -33.75 0.02 8.92
C VAL A 4 -32.45 0.50 8.29
N THR A 5 -31.39 -0.26 8.43
CA THR A 5 -30.11 0.00 7.79
C THR A 5 -30.24 0.02 6.28
N THR A 6 -29.67 1.02 5.64
CA THR A 6 -29.72 1.20 4.18
C THR A 6 -28.32 1.20 3.59
N ILE A 7 -28.19 0.62 2.40
CA ILE A 7 -26.98 0.70 1.57
C ILE A 7 -27.36 1.44 0.30
N ARG A 8 -26.65 2.50 -0.07
CA ARG A 8 -26.95 3.27 -1.28
C ARG A 8 -25.67 3.75 -1.96
N ARG A 9 -25.75 3.93 -3.27
CA ARG A 9 -24.73 4.69 -4.01
C ARG A 9 -24.84 6.18 -3.68
N ASP A 10 -23.70 6.84 -3.61
CA ASP A 10 -23.60 8.28 -3.36
C ASP A 10 -22.35 8.83 -4.05
N VAL A 11 -22.10 10.12 -3.95
CA VAL A 11 -20.94 10.79 -4.56
C VAL A 11 -20.28 11.69 -3.53
N LEU A 12 -18.97 11.56 -3.42
CA LEU A 12 -18.13 12.44 -2.61
C LEU A 12 -17.27 13.32 -3.51
N THR A 13 -17.42 14.65 -3.40
CA THR A 13 -16.56 15.59 -4.12
C THR A 13 -15.45 16.08 -3.21
N LEU A 14 -14.19 15.85 -3.63
CA LEU A 14 -12.98 16.32 -2.92
C LEU A 14 -12.01 16.96 -3.90
N PRO A 15 -11.18 17.92 -3.44
CA PRO A 15 -9.98 18.31 -4.16
C PRO A 15 -9.10 17.07 -4.37
N SER A 16 -8.90 16.67 -5.61
CA SER A 16 -8.24 15.41 -5.96
C SER A 16 -7.18 15.61 -7.02
N ALA A 17 -6.00 15.04 -6.80
CA ALA A 17 -5.00 14.85 -7.84
C ALA A 17 -5.36 13.63 -8.70
N GLU A 18 -5.03 13.66 -9.98
CA GLU A 18 -5.16 12.51 -10.86
C GLU A 18 -4.08 11.48 -10.56
N LEU A 19 -4.42 10.20 -10.69
CA LEU A 19 -3.43 9.12 -10.61
C LEU A 19 -2.46 9.12 -11.78
N GLY A 20 -2.91 9.66 -12.92
CA GLY A 20 -2.14 9.58 -14.15
C GLY A 20 -1.99 8.14 -14.67
N PRO A 21 -1.24 7.95 -15.76
CA PRO A 21 -0.97 6.63 -16.29
C PRO A 21 -0.02 5.84 -15.38
N SER A 22 -0.23 4.53 -15.28
CA SER A 22 0.74 3.62 -14.66
C SER A 22 2.05 3.60 -15.45
N ASN A 23 3.17 3.36 -14.78
CA ASN A 23 4.45 3.16 -15.42
C ASN A 23 4.39 1.90 -16.31
N PRO A 24 4.65 1.99 -17.62
CA PRO A 24 4.52 0.84 -18.50
C PRO A 24 5.70 -0.14 -18.42
N LEU A 25 6.78 0.22 -17.73
CA LEU A 25 7.94 -0.65 -17.57
C LEU A 25 7.69 -1.69 -16.46
N PRO A 26 8.04 -2.97 -16.67
CA PRO A 26 7.93 -3.97 -15.61
C PRO A 26 8.88 -3.63 -14.46
N PRO A 27 8.42 -3.73 -13.18
CA PRO A 27 9.23 -3.41 -12.00
C PRO A 27 10.22 -4.55 -11.69
N LEU A 28 11.30 -4.64 -12.46
CA LEU A 28 12.34 -5.69 -12.35
C LEU A 28 13.34 -5.46 -11.21
N ARG A 29 13.32 -4.30 -10.56
CA ARG A 29 14.23 -4.01 -9.44
C ARG A 29 13.72 -4.72 -8.19
N PRO A 30 14.65 -5.27 -7.37
CA PRO A 30 14.26 -5.88 -6.11
C PRO A 30 13.64 -4.83 -5.18
N LEU A 31 12.68 -5.27 -4.37
CA LEU A 31 12.18 -4.48 -3.25
C LEU A 31 13.26 -4.35 -2.16
N ASP A 32 13.21 -3.26 -1.42
CA ASP A 32 13.96 -3.16 -0.16
C ASP A 32 13.45 -4.24 0.81
N ASP A 33 14.36 -4.87 1.52
CA ASP A 33 14.02 -5.89 2.50
C ASP A 33 13.39 -5.24 3.75
N ALA A 34 12.06 -5.10 3.71
CA ALA A 34 11.28 -4.54 4.82
C ALA A 34 11.32 -5.43 6.08
N HIS A 35 11.65 -6.71 5.92
CA HIS A 35 11.70 -7.70 7.01
C HIS A 35 13.08 -7.81 7.64
N ARG A 36 14.06 -7.08 7.13
CA ARG A 36 15.43 -7.17 7.64
C ARG A 36 15.49 -6.56 9.04
N ILE A 37 15.80 -7.41 10.00
CA ILE A 37 16.13 -7.06 11.38
C ILE A 37 17.54 -7.53 11.70
N ASP A 38 18.14 -6.99 12.76
CA ASP A 38 19.45 -7.44 13.26
C ASP A 38 19.38 -8.91 13.70
N ASP A 39 20.44 -9.69 13.43
CA ASP A 39 20.50 -11.11 13.81
C ASP A 39 20.40 -11.29 15.33
N ARG A 40 20.95 -10.36 16.14
CA ARG A 40 20.80 -10.35 17.60
C ARG A 40 19.35 -10.18 18.03
N ASP A 41 18.60 -9.30 17.35
CA ASP A 41 17.17 -9.13 17.63
C ASP A 41 16.38 -10.40 17.29
N ARG A 42 16.75 -11.10 16.21
CA ARG A 42 16.13 -12.36 15.80
C ARG A 42 16.32 -13.49 16.82
N GLU A 43 17.48 -13.59 17.46
CA GLU A 43 17.76 -14.61 18.49
C GLU A 43 16.87 -14.47 19.73
N GLY A 44 16.43 -13.25 20.06
CA GLY A 44 15.56 -12.95 21.22
C GLY A 44 14.05 -13.14 20.96
N LEU A 45 13.64 -13.47 19.74
CA LEU A 45 12.22 -13.55 19.38
C LEU A 45 11.55 -14.85 19.82
N PRO A 46 10.22 -14.82 20.10
CA PRO A 46 9.42 -16.04 20.18
C PRO A 46 9.57 -16.90 18.91
N ARG A 47 9.59 -18.22 19.06
CA ARG A 47 9.88 -19.15 17.95
C ARG A 47 8.91 -19.00 16.76
N ASP A 48 7.63 -18.79 17.03
CA ASP A 48 6.61 -18.58 16.00
C ASP A 48 6.86 -17.27 15.24
N MET A 49 7.14 -16.20 15.95
CA MET A 49 7.48 -14.88 15.39
C MET A 49 8.75 -14.95 14.51
N ALA A 50 9.81 -15.59 15.01
CA ALA A 50 11.07 -15.74 14.27
C ALA A 50 10.91 -16.53 12.96
N ARG A 51 9.93 -17.46 12.88
CA ARG A 51 9.60 -18.21 11.65
C ARG A 51 8.77 -17.38 10.66
N GLN A 52 7.93 -16.48 11.17
CA GLN A 52 7.00 -15.69 10.36
C GLN A 52 7.65 -14.42 9.80
N ILE A 53 8.65 -13.85 10.50
CA ILE A 53 9.40 -12.71 10.00
C ILE A 53 10.15 -13.08 8.73
N GLY A 54 9.76 -12.43 7.62
CA GLY A 54 10.33 -12.71 6.30
C GLY A 54 9.99 -14.09 5.74
N TYR A 55 8.87 -14.70 6.16
CA TYR A 55 8.38 -15.94 5.54
C TYR A 55 7.94 -15.66 4.09
N GLU A 56 8.64 -16.24 3.13
CA GLU A 56 8.48 -16.04 1.69
C GLU A 56 8.36 -14.54 1.32
N PRO A 57 9.43 -13.74 1.50
CA PRO A 57 9.40 -12.32 1.21
C PRO A 57 9.20 -12.07 -0.29
N LEU A 58 8.54 -10.95 -0.65
CA LEU A 58 8.46 -10.53 -2.03
C LEU A 58 9.84 -10.13 -2.57
N ARG A 59 10.14 -10.53 -3.79
CA ARG A 59 11.36 -10.11 -4.51
C ARG A 59 11.17 -8.78 -5.23
N ASP A 60 10.01 -8.57 -5.79
CA ASP A 60 9.58 -7.39 -6.56
C ASP A 60 8.07 -7.21 -6.42
N VAL A 61 7.50 -6.23 -7.10
CA VAL A 61 6.04 -5.99 -7.08
C VAL A 61 5.30 -6.57 -8.29
N LEU A 62 5.96 -7.41 -9.10
CA LEU A 62 5.27 -8.10 -10.19
C LEU A 62 4.18 -9.03 -9.62
N PRO A 63 3.03 -9.16 -10.30
CA PRO A 63 2.69 -8.64 -11.63
C PRO A 63 2.15 -7.19 -11.66
N GLU A 64 2.17 -6.48 -10.54
CA GLU A 64 1.70 -5.11 -10.45
C GLU A 64 2.60 -4.14 -11.22
N ARG A 65 2.01 -3.04 -11.70
CA ARG A 65 2.76 -1.92 -12.26
C ARG A 65 2.96 -0.82 -11.23
N VAL A 66 4.10 -0.14 -11.31
CA VAL A 66 4.34 1.06 -10.51
C VAL A 66 3.37 2.17 -10.94
N ARG A 67 2.76 2.83 -9.98
CA ARG A 67 1.86 3.96 -10.16
C ARG A 67 2.59 5.22 -9.70
N ASP A 68 3.28 5.88 -10.63
CA ASP A 68 4.07 7.09 -10.40
C ASP A 68 3.66 8.26 -11.33
N GLY A 69 2.50 8.13 -12.00
CA GLY A 69 2.00 9.11 -12.96
C GLY A 69 1.32 10.34 -12.35
N TYR A 70 1.03 10.35 -11.05
CA TYR A 70 0.34 11.44 -10.36
C TYR A 70 1.24 12.65 -10.11
N ASP A 71 0.58 13.79 -9.92
CA ASP A 71 1.18 15.04 -9.47
C ASP A 71 0.50 15.57 -8.20
N ARG A 72 0.69 16.84 -7.89
CA ARG A 72 0.06 17.50 -6.74
C ARG A 72 -0.98 18.55 -7.13
N HIS A 73 -1.30 18.65 -8.42
CA HIS A 73 -2.35 19.53 -8.89
C HIS A 73 -3.71 18.93 -8.57
N ARG A 74 -4.45 19.55 -7.67
CA ARG A 74 -5.76 19.09 -7.21
C ARG A 74 -6.87 19.97 -7.75
N THR A 75 -7.90 19.34 -8.27
CA THR A 75 -9.16 19.98 -8.69
C THR A 75 -10.33 19.26 -8.02
N PRO A 76 -11.47 19.93 -7.79
CA PRO A 76 -12.68 19.26 -7.29
C PRO A 76 -13.09 18.15 -8.23
N ARG A 77 -13.15 16.90 -7.70
CA ARG A 77 -13.56 15.71 -8.47
C ARG A 77 -14.58 14.90 -7.69
N ALA A 78 -15.60 14.46 -8.41
CA ALA A 78 -16.58 13.53 -7.91
C ALA A 78 -15.97 12.11 -7.87
N THR A 79 -16.18 11.40 -6.77
CA THR A 79 -15.81 10.00 -6.58
C THR A 79 -17.04 9.23 -6.14
N ASP A 80 -17.34 8.14 -6.82
CA ASP A 80 -18.43 7.27 -6.44
C ASP A 80 -18.17 6.63 -5.08
N THR A 81 -19.20 6.63 -4.24
CA THR A 81 -19.15 6.07 -2.90
C THR A 81 -20.33 5.14 -2.68
N ILE A 82 -20.19 4.27 -1.68
CA ILE A 82 -21.29 3.50 -1.14
C ILE A 82 -21.46 3.92 0.32
N VAL A 83 -22.67 4.28 0.71
CA VAL A 83 -23.01 4.69 2.07
C VAL A 83 -23.85 3.62 2.72
N ILE A 84 -23.39 3.13 3.88
CA ILE A 84 -24.14 2.23 4.78
C ILE A 84 -24.61 3.07 5.96
N GLU A 85 -25.89 3.08 6.26
CA GLU A 85 -26.44 4.03 7.22
C GLU A 85 -27.63 3.48 8.00
N ASN A 86 -27.57 3.58 9.33
CA ASN A 86 -28.71 3.40 10.26
C ASN A 86 -28.99 4.71 11.01
N ASP A 87 -29.77 4.68 12.08
CA ASP A 87 -30.06 5.87 12.93
C ASP A 87 -28.87 6.30 13.80
N ARG A 88 -27.84 5.46 13.94
CA ARG A 88 -26.66 5.67 14.81
C ARG A 88 -25.41 6.01 14.06
N LEU A 89 -25.10 5.28 12.99
CA LEU A 89 -23.88 5.41 12.22
C LEU A 89 -24.15 5.72 10.73
N ARG A 90 -23.25 6.47 10.12
CA ARG A 90 -23.12 6.61 8.68
C ARG A 90 -21.69 6.27 8.27
N VAL A 91 -21.54 5.25 7.44
CA VAL A 91 -20.27 4.72 6.92
C VAL A 91 -20.17 5.06 5.44
N THR A 92 -19.07 5.70 5.02
CA THR A 92 -18.81 6.03 3.61
C THR A 92 -17.65 5.20 3.09
N VAL A 93 -17.89 4.41 2.04
CA VAL A 93 -16.94 3.48 1.44
C VAL A 93 -16.55 3.94 0.04
N LEU A 94 -15.27 3.83 -0.32
CA LEU A 94 -14.69 4.17 -1.63
C LEU A 94 -14.35 2.90 -2.41
N PRO A 95 -15.27 2.31 -3.18
CA PRO A 95 -15.01 1.04 -3.87
C PRO A 95 -13.95 1.15 -4.98
N SER A 96 -13.80 2.33 -5.59
CA SER A 96 -12.76 2.61 -6.60
C SER A 96 -11.36 2.80 -6.01
N ARG A 97 -11.22 2.77 -4.67
CA ARG A 97 -9.97 3.05 -3.94
C ARG A 97 -9.77 2.03 -2.82
N GLY A 98 -9.65 0.76 -3.20
CA GLY A 98 -9.37 -0.36 -2.29
C GLY A 98 -10.52 -0.71 -1.33
N GLY A 99 -11.73 -0.21 -1.57
CA GLY A 99 -12.85 -0.41 -0.63
C GLY A 99 -12.66 0.32 0.70
N ARG A 100 -11.86 1.38 0.74
CA ARG A 100 -11.53 2.15 1.94
C ARG A 100 -12.78 2.72 2.61
N VAL A 101 -12.90 2.60 3.92
CA VAL A 101 -13.89 3.34 4.71
C VAL A 101 -13.35 4.75 4.95
N ALA A 102 -13.87 5.74 4.21
CA ALA A 102 -13.40 7.12 4.28
C ALA A 102 -13.96 7.91 5.46
N SER A 103 -15.11 7.49 6.00
CA SER A 103 -15.80 8.16 7.10
C SER A 103 -16.60 7.14 7.91
N LEU A 104 -16.53 7.27 9.23
CA LEU A 104 -17.35 6.56 10.20
C LEU A 104 -17.95 7.62 11.15
N PHE A 105 -19.12 8.14 10.78
CA PHE A 105 -19.75 9.25 11.48
C PHE A 105 -20.81 8.77 12.47
N HIS A 106 -20.60 9.07 13.75
CA HIS A 106 -21.55 8.76 14.81
C HIS A 106 -22.57 9.89 14.95
N LYS A 107 -23.81 9.62 14.58
CA LYS A 107 -24.90 10.61 14.52
C LYS A 107 -25.31 11.18 15.87
N PRO A 108 -25.49 10.36 16.94
CA PRO A 108 -25.90 10.90 18.23
C PRO A 108 -24.93 11.91 18.82
N SER A 109 -23.63 11.68 18.72
CA SER A 109 -22.61 12.61 19.21
C SER A 109 -22.17 13.64 18.15
N GLN A 110 -22.66 13.55 16.91
CA GLN A 110 -22.24 14.41 15.78
C GLN A 110 -20.73 14.41 15.56
N ARG A 111 -20.07 13.24 15.70
CA ARG A 111 -18.62 13.09 15.64
C ARG A 111 -18.16 12.19 14.49
N GLU A 112 -17.12 12.63 13.79
CA GLU A 112 -16.32 11.76 12.95
C GLU A 112 -15.34 10.97 13.83
N LEU A 113 -15.40 9.65 13.76
CA LEU A 113 -14.56 8.76 14.57
C LEU A 113 -13.18 8.55 13.98
N LEU A 114 -13.04 8.68 12.65
CA LEU A 114 -11.78 8.52 11.91
C LEU A 114 -11.10 9.88 11.64
N TYR A 115 -9.85 9.84 11.23
CA TYR A 115 -9.26 10.98 10.54
C TYR A 115 -9.72 10.94 9.07
N ARG A 116 -10.59 11.87 8.73
CA ARG A 116 -11.10 12.06 7.36
C ARG A 116 -10.17 12.99 6.61
N ASN A 117 -9.44 12.47 5.62
CA ASN A 117 -8.62 13.30 4.76
C ASN A 117 -9.50 14.22 3.91
N PRO A 118 -9.28 15.56 3.92
CA PRO A 118 -10.06 16.51 3.13
C PRO A 118 -9.74 16.49 1.65
N VAL A 119 -8.67 15.78 1.24
CA VAL A 119 -8.22 15.73 -0.15
C VAL A 119 -7.91 14.29 -0.56
N PHE A 120 -7.94 14.04 -1.87
CA PHE A 120 -7.30 12.86 -2.44
C PHE A 120 -5.96 13.26 -3.04
N GLN A 121 -4.88 12.96 -2.31
CA GLN A 121 -3.50 13.20 -2.73
C GLN A 121 -2.72 11.89 -2.71
N PRO A 122 -2.46 11.28 -3.88
CA PRO A 122 -1.57 10.12 -3.94
C PRO A 122 -0.14 10.47 -3.53
N ALA A 123 0.52 9.53 -2.87
CA ALA A 123 1.92 9.59 -2.48
C ALA A 123 2.54 8.19 -2.56
N CYS A 124 3.88 8.08 -2.60
CA CYS A 124 4.58 6.82 -2.84
C CYS A 124 4.79 6.03 -1.53
N PHE A 125 3.72 5.43 -1.01
CA PHE A 125 3.74 4.63 0.22
C PHE A 125 3.28 3.18 -0.01
N ALA A 126 2.42 2.91 -1.01
CA ALA A 126 2.05 1.55 -1.36
C ALA A 126 3.21 0.79 -2.01
N LEU A 127 3.17 -0.54 -1.98
CA LEU A 127 4.17 -1.40 -2.61
C LEU A 127 4.35 -1.09 -4.10
N ASN A 128 3.27 -0.76 -4.80
CA ASN A 128 3.29 -0.33 -6.21
C ASN A 128 3.32 1.19 -6.40
N GLY A 129 3.54 1.98 -5.35
CA GLY A 129 3.66 3.44 -5.39
C GLY A 129 2.45 4.17 -4.81
N ALA A 130 1.39 4.35 -5.58
CA ALA A 130 0.28 5.23 -5.21
C ALA A 130 -0.54 4.75 -3.99
N TRP A 131 -0.54 5.55 -2.95
CA TRP A 131 -1.30 5.40 -1.72
C TRP A 131 -1.87 6.77 -1.31
N PHE A 132 -2.92 6.80 -0.49
CA PHE A 132 -3.42 8.03 0.12
C PHE A 132 -3.81 7.80 1.58
N SER A 133 -3.75 8.84 2.40
CA SER A 133 -3.97 8.74 3.85
C SER A 133 -5.43 8.92 4.24
N GLY A 134 -5.77 8.51 5.47
CA GLY A 134 -7.08 8.70 6.10
C GLY A 134 -8.01 7.49 6.00
N GLY A 135 -9.00 7.43 6.89
CA GLY A 135 -10.00 6.38 6.92
C GLY A 135 -9.49 5.03 7.43
N ILE A 136 -10.16 3.93 7.02
CA ILE A 136 -9.73 2.55 7.28
C ILE A 136 -9.33 1.90 5.96
N GLU A 137 -8.10 1.39 5.91
CA GLU A 137 -7.51 0.68 4.78
C GLU A 137 -7.34 -0.81 5.09
N TRP A 138 -7.53 -1.66 4.09
CA TRP A 138 -7.38 -3.10 4.17
C TRP A 138 -6.04 -3.52 3.55
N ASN A 139 -4.99 -3.64 4.37
CA ASN A 139 -3.65 -3.99 3.90
C ASN A 139 -3.50 -5.50 3.79
N ILE A 140 -3.62 -6.00 2.57
CA ILE A 140 -3.34 -7.39 2.19
C ILE A 140 -2.16 -7.42 1.21
N GLY A 141 -1.46 -8.56 1.11
CA GLY A 141 -0.36 -8.85 0.19
C GLY A 141 0.96 -9.07 0.91
N ALA A 142 1.66 -8.02 1.30
CA ALA A 142 2.93 -8.09 2.02
C ALA A 142 3.14 -6.87 2.92
N THR A 143 4.22 -6.87 3.70
CA THR A 143 4.59 -5.75 4.59
C THR A 143 4.56 -4.42 3.84
N GLY A 144 3.73 -3.51 4.31
CA GLY A 144 3.49 -2.20 3.71
C GLY A 144 2.03 -1.98 3.34
N HIS A 145 1.76 -0.87 2.64
CA HIS A 145 0.42 -0.57 2.16
C HIS A 145 0.09 -1.38 0.90
N THR A 146 -1.16 -1.82 0.81
CA THR A 146 -1.65 -2.66 -0.29
C THR A 146 -1.53 -1.98 -1.66
N THR A 147 -1.26 -2.76 -2.69
CA THR A 147 -1.30 -2.30 -4.09
C THR A 147 -2.70 -1.87 -4.54
N LEU A 148 -3.72 -2.27 -3.79
CA LEU A 148 -5.13 -1.94 -4.05
C LEU A 148 -5.55 -0.57 -3.50
N SER A 149 -4.69 0.14 -2.75
CA SER A 149 -5.04 1.42 -2.10
C SER A 149 -5.68 2.44 -3.07
N CYS A 150 -5.20 2.48 -4.32
CA CYS A 150 -5.74 3.34 -5.38
C CYS A 150 -6.31 2.52 -6.56
N ALA A 151 -6.84 1.33 -6.30
CA ALA A 151 -7.42 0.44 -7.30
C ALA A 151 -8.87 0.10 -6.97
N PRO A 152 -9.71 -0.23 -7.98
CA PRO A 152 -11.08 -0.65 -7.75
C PRO A 152 -11.14 -2.05 -7.11
N VAL A 153 -12.20 -2.28 -6.32
CA VAL A 153 -12.59 -3.60 -5.85
C VAL A 153 -14.05 -3.86 -6.21
N HIS A 154 -14.44 -5.12 -6.32
CA HIS A 154 -15.84 -5.48 -6.48
C HIS A 154 -16.62 -5.11 -5.23
N ALA A 155 -17.88 -4.70 -5.41
CA ALA A 155 -18.80 -4.40 -4.32
C ALA A 155 -20.23 -4.81 -4.67
N ALA A 156 -20.91 -5.46 -3.72
CA ALA A 156 -22.30 -5.88 -3.91
C ALA A 156 -23.06 -5.90 -2.57
N ARG A 157 -24.39 -5.88 -2.66
CA ARG A 157 -25.27 -6.18 -1.53
C ARG A 157 -25.31 -7.69 -1.29
N VAL A 158 -25.30 -8.07 -0.03
CA VAL A 158 -25.46 -9.47 0.39
C VAL A 158 -26.42 -9.50 1.57
N THR A 159 -27.20 -10.58 1.70
CA THR A 159 -28.07 -10.78 2.87
C THR A 159 -27.25 -10.86 4.14
N ALA A 160 -27.57 -10.02 5.12
CA ALA A 160 -26.93 -9.98 6.43
C ALA A 160 -27.50 -11.04 7.39
N PRO A 161 -26.80 -11.37 8.50
CA PRO A 161 -27.27 -12.35 9.49
C PRO A 161 -28.61 -12.01 10.16
N ASP A 162 -28.94 -10.73 10.29
CA ASP A 162 -30.19 -10.23 10.85
C ASP A 162 -31.35 -10.18 9.83
N GLY A 163 -31.12 -10.64 8.60
CA GLY A 163 -32.09 -10.61 7.50
C GLY A 163 -32.15 -9.28 6.73
N GLY A 164 -31.35 -8.29 7.14
CA GLY A 164 -31.11 -7.05 6.41
C GLY A 164 -30.09 -7.23 5.30
N GLU A 165 -29.35 -6.16 4.99
CA GLU A 165 -28.30 -6.16 3.98
C GLU A 165 -26.94 -5.78 4.59
N MET A 166 -25.85 -6.38 4.07
CA MET A 166 -24.47 -5.96 4.29
C MET A 166 -23.78 -5.67 2.96
N LEU A 167 -22.74 -4.85 3.00
CA LEU A 167 -21.91 -4.56 1.84
C LEU A 167 -20.74 -5.52 1.80
N ARG A 168 -20.63 -6.31 0.74
CA ARG A 168 -19.47 -7.15 0.45
C ARG A 168 -18.55 -6.46 -0.51
N LEU A 169 -17.25 -6.42 -0.16
CA LEU A 169 -16.14 -6.07 -1.02
C LEU A 169 -15.29 -7.31 -1.25
N TRP A 170 -14.76 -7.50 -2.47
CA TRP A 170 -13.82 -8.59 -2.76
C TRP A 170 -12.92 -8.23 -3.94
N GLU A 171 -11.75 -8.85 -3.97
CA GLU A 171 -10.82 -8.74 -5.10
C GLU A 171 -9.80 -9.89 -5.06
N TRP A 172 -9.03 -10.02 -6.13
CA TRP A 172 -7.89 -10.92 -6.25
C TRP A 172 -6.60 -10.16 -5.96
N GLU A 173 -5.96 -10.46 -4.83
CA GLU A 173 -4.67 -9.87 -4.48
C GLU A 173 -3.57 -10.54 -5.29
N ARG A 174 -2.88 -9.78 -6.15
CA ARG A 174 -2.05 -10.30 -7.23
C ARG A 174 -0.61 -10.62 -6.82
N LEU A 175 -0.08 -10.03 -5.74
CA LEU A 175 1.30 -10.29 -5.28
C LEU A 175 1.43 -11.66 -4.65
N ARG A 176 0.37 -12.15 -4.00
CA ARG A 176 0.29 -13.46 -3.35
C ARG A 176 -0.63 -14.43 -4.07
N ASP A 177 -1.34 -13.94 -5.07
CA ASP A 177 -2.29 -14.71 -5.87
C ASP A 177 -3.44 -15.29 -5.01
N LEU A 178 -3.99 -14.45 -4.12
CA LEU A 178 -5.01 -14.83 -3.13
C LEU A 178 -6.28 -13.99 -3.24
N PRO A 179 -7.46 -14.60 -3.38
CA PRO A 179 -8.74 -13.90 -3.26
C PRO A 179 -9.05 -13.57 -1.80
N PHE A 180 -9.61 -12.37 -1.58
CA PHE A 180 -10.08 -11.93 -0.27
C PHE A 180 -11.47 -11.31 -0.34
N GLN A 181 -12.13 -11.22 0.81
CA GLN A 181 -13.47 -10.70 1.00
C GLN A 181 -13.51 -9.88 2.29
N VAL A 182 -14.25 -8.77 2.24
CA VAL A 182 -14.54 -7.90 3.38
C VAL A 182 -16.04 -7.59 3.39
N ASP A 183 -16.75 -8.03 4.41
CA ASP A 183 -18.18 -7.80 4.58
C ASP A 183 -18.41 -6.73 5.65
N LEU A 184 -18.99 -5.60 5.28
CA LEU A 184 -19.34 -4.52 6.18
C LEU A 184 -20.82 -4.66 6.56
N TRP A 185 -21.07 -5.07 7.80
CA TRP A 185 -22.39 -5.30 8.37
C TRP A 185 -22.68 -4.30 9.49
N LEU A 186 -23.68 -3.49 9.28
CA LEU A 186 -24.19 -2.53 10.25
C LEU A 186 -25.61 -2.94 10.69
N PRO A 187 -25.80 -3.60 11.85
CA PRO A 187 -27.12 -3.96 12.33
C PRO A 187 -28.01 -2.75 12.59
N ASP A 188 -29.32 -2.92 12.50
CA ASP A 188 -30.29 -1.87 12.83
C ASP A 188 -30.07 -1.35 14.25
N GLY A 189 -29.99 -0.03 14.42
CA GLY A 189 -29.81 0.62 15.72
C GLY A 189 -28.45 0.38 16.40
N SER A 190 -27.50 -0.30 15.75
CA SER A 190 -26.16 -0.54 16.29
C SER A 190 -25.28 0.71 16.24
N ASP A 191 -24.50 0.94 17.30
CA ASP A 191 -23.39 1.90 17.31
C ASP A 191 -22.08 1.30 16.76
N PHE A 192 -22.08 0.01 16.39
CA PHE A 192 -20.88 -0.68 15.91
C PHE A 192 -21.09 -1.22 14.50
N LEU A 193 -20.12 -0.91 13.64
CA LEU A 193 -19.93 -1.55 12.34
C LEU A 193 -19.14 -2.84 12.56
N HIS A 194 -19.72 -3.98 12.18
CA HIS A 194 -19.02 -5.26 12.11
C HIS A 194 -18.37 -5.44 10.73
N VAL A 195 -17.15 -5.96 10.71
CA VAL A 195 -16.39 -6.21 9.49
C VAL A 195 -15.90 -7.65 9.53
N GLY A 196 -16.58 -8.50 8.78
CA GLY A 196 -16.17 -9.88 8.57
C GLY A 196 -15.15 -9.97 7.44
N VAL A 197 -14.03 -10.63 7.67
CA VAL A 197 -12.96 -10.76 6.67
C VAL A 197 -12.65 -12.22 6.43
N ARG A 198 -12.42 -12.55 5.16
CA ARG A 198 -11.97 -13.88 4.73
C ARG A 198 -10.87 -13.76 3.70
N VAL A 199 -9.77 -14.49 3.90
CA VAL A 199 -8.70 -14.69 2.92
C VAL A 199 -8.62 -16.17 2.60
N ARG A 200 -8.58 -16.52 1.31
CA ARG A 200 -8.52 -17.90 0.83
C ARG A 200 -7.20 -18.17 0.11
N ASN A 201 -6.72 -19.39 0.26
CA ASN A 201 -5.66 -19.93 -0.57
C ASN A 201 -6.25 -21.03 -1.46
N PRO A 202 -6.60 -20.75 -2.73
CA PRO A 202 -7.18 -21.75 -3.62
C PRO A 202 -6.14 -22.70 -4.24
N HIS A 203 -4.86 -22.54 -3.90
CA HIS A 203 -3.75 -23.30 -4.49
C HIS A 203 -3.43 -24.57 -3.71
N GLU A 204 -2.79 -25.53 -4.40
CA GLU A 204 -2.32 -26.81 -3.83
C GLU A 204 -1.09 -26.68 -2.90
N LYS A 205 -0.56 -25.47 -2.75
CA LYS A 205 0.60 -25.16 -1.90
C LYS A 205 0.23 -24.14 -0.84
N PRO A 206 0.88 -24.20 0.34
CA PRO A 206 0.73 -23.12 1.32
C PRO A 206 1.15 -21.77 0.75
N ALA A 207 0.50 -20.71 1.23
CA ALA A 207 0.81 -19.34 0.86
C ALA A 207 1.07 -18.45 2.08
N PRO A 208 1.92 -17.43 1.97
CA PRO A 208 2.08 -16.42 3.00
C PRO A 208 0.89 -15.45 2.97
N VAL A 209 0.28 -15.20 4.11
CA VAL A 209 -0.78 -14.20 4.27
C VAL A 209 -0.29 -13.06 5.14
N TYR A 210 -0.58 -11.85 4.69
CA TYR A 210 -0.40 -10.61 5.41
C TYR A 210 -1.73 -9.88 5.47
N TRP A 211 -2.10 -9.40 6.66
CA TRP A 211 -3.27 -8.55 6.82
C TRP A 211 -3.10 -7.58 7.98
N TRP A 212 -3.40 -6.30 7.71
CA TRP A 212 -3.52 -5.24 8.70
C TRP A 212 -4.62 -4.26 8.30
N SER A 213 -5.61 -4.10 9.16
CA SER A 213 -6.59 -3.01 9.06
C SER A 213 -5.94 -1.75 9.60
N ASN A 214 -5.68 -0.78 8.73
CA ASN A 214 -5.00 0.46 9.06
C ASN A 214 -6.02 1.59 9.26
N ILE A 215 -6.08 2.17 10.44
CA ILE A 215 -7.12 3.09 10.89
C ILE A 215 -6.48 4.43 11.22
N ALA A 216 -6.73 5.45 10.42
CA ALA A 216 -6.27 6.80 10.69
C ALA A 216 -7.18 7.49 11.72
N VAL A 217 -6.57 8.03 12.79
CA VAL A 217 -7.25 8.78 13.84
C VAL A 217 -6.51 10.10 14.11
N PRO A 218 -7.18 11.16 14.60
CA PRO A 218 -6.49 12.41 14.96
C PRO A 218 -5.35 12.16 15.95
N GLU A 219 -4.17 12.75 15.70
CA GLU A 219 -2.95 12.49 16.50
C GLU A 219 -3.03 12.97 17.95
N ARG A 220 -3.89 13.96 18.26
CA ARG A 220 -4.06 14.48 19.62
C ARG A 220 -4.91 13.60 20.51
N ARG A 221 -4.99 12.32 20.23
CA ARG A 221 -5.70 11.33 21.03
C ARG A 221 -4.73 10.47 21.82
N ARG A 222 -5.11 10.07 23.02
CA ARG A 222 -4.39 9.00 23.73
C ARG A 222 -4.80 7.66 23.15
N VAL A 223 -3.81 6.82 22.85
CA VAL A 223 -4.04 5.44 22.38
C VAL A 223 -3.95 4.48 23.56
N LEU A 224 -4.99 3.69 23.77
CA LEU A 224 -5.07 2.71 24.84
C LEU A 224 -5.26 1.30 24.26
N VAL A 225 -4.67 0.32 24.93
CA VAL A 225 -4.62 -1.08 24.50
C VAL A 225 -4.40 -1.98 25.73
N PRO A 226 -4.89 -3.23 25.76
CA PRO A 226 -4.72 -4.12 26.91
C PRO A 226 -3.33 -4.79 26.92
N ALA A 227 -2.26 -3.98 26.95
CA ALA A 227 -0.88 -4.47 26.91
C ALA A 227 0.00 -3.63 27.86
N ASP A 228 1.03 -4.27 28.43
CA ASP A 228 2.07 -3.65 29.23
C ASP A 228 3.42 -3.55 28.53
N GLU A 229 3.52 -4.14 27.34
CA GLU A 229 4.72 -4.16 26.51
C GLU A 229 4.37 -4.04 25.03
N ALA A 230 5.32 -3.58 24.24
CA ALA A 230 5.22 -3.52 22.80
C ALA A 230 6.55 -3.91 22.14
N TRP A 231 6.50 -4.40 20.91
CA TRP A 231 7.65 -4.47 20.03
C TRP A 231 7.79 -3.14 19.32
N HIS A 232 8.86 -2.42 19.64
CA HIS A 232 9.21 -1.14 19.03
C HIS A 232 10.05 -1.36 17.78
N PHE A 233 9.67 -0.72 16.66
CA PHE A 233 10.43 -0.69 15.43
C PHE A 233 10.48 0.75 14.91
N GLY A 234 11.65 1.36 14.91
CA GLY A 234 11.87 2.74 14.50
C GLY A 234 12.91 2.84 13.38
N TYR A 235 13.43 4.05 13.16
CA TYR A 235 14.39 4.36 12.10
C TYR A 235 15.69 3.53 12.14
N GLU A 236 16.06 2.98 13.31
CA GLU A 236 17.22 2.09 13.48
C GLU A 236 17.01 0.70 12.87
N ARG A 237 15.76 0.36 12.52
CA ARG A 237 15.35 -0.96 12.03
C ARG A 237 15.69 -2.10 13.02
N ARG A 238 15.63 -1.78 14.32
CA ARG A 238 15.80 -2.70 15.43
C ARG A 238 14.43 -3.06 16.00
N LEU A 239 14.18 -4.35 16.21
CA LEU A 239 12.95 -4.85 16.83
C LEU A 239 13.23 -5.15 18.30
N ARG A 240 12.77 -4.28 19.18
CA ARG A 240 13.02 -4.37 20.63
C ARG A 240 11.73 -4.40 21.41
N ARG A 241 11.71 -5.17 22.47
CA ARG A 241 10.62 -5.18 23.45
C ARG A 241 10.76 -3.99 24.39
N VAL A 242 9.72 -3.19 24.54
CA VAL A 242 9.70 -1.96 25.34
C VAL A 242 8.48 -1.92 26.25
N PRO A 243 8.56 -1.28 27.42
CA PRO A 243 7.40 -1.11 28.31
C PRO A 243 6.38 -0.14 27.72
N VAL A 244 5.11 -0.29 28.13
CA VAL A 244 3.98 0.58 27.82
C VAL A 244 3.34 1.00 29.15
N PRO A 245 3.00 2.27 29.36
CA PRO A 245 2.93 3.38 28.42
C PRO A 245 4.25 4.13 28.22
N GLU A 246 5.19 4.03 29.16
CA GLU A 246 6.40 4.84 29.20
C GLU A 246 7.61 4.09 28.66
N HIS A 247 8.29 4.69 27.68
CA HIS A 247 9.56 4.26 27.15
C HIS A 247 10.50 5.46 27.04
N GLU A 248 11.71 5.32 27.55
CA GLU A 248 12.72 6.39 27.61
C GLU A 248 12.24 7.68 28.29
N GLY A 249 11.46 7.52 29.37
CA GLY A 249 10.93 8.65 30.15
C GLY A 249 9.77 9.40 29.49
N VAL A 250 9.22 8.87 28.40
CA VAL A 250 8.11 9.49 27.67
C VAL A 250 6.93 8.53 27.54
N ASP A 251 5.74 8.99 27.88
CA ASP A 251 4.49 8.25 27.61
C ASP A 251 4.22 8.23 26.10
N ARG A 252 4.50 7.07 25.47
CA ARG A 252 4.39 6.85 24.03
C ARG A 252 2.96 6.56 23.56
N THR A 253 2.00 6.55 24.46
CA THR A 253 0.57 6.42 24.12
C THR A 253 -0.05 7.73 23.63
N TYR A 254 0.68 8.84 23.73
CA TYR A 254 0.34 10.14 23.15
C TYR A 254 1.20 10.40 21.90
N PRO A 255 0.69 10.20 20.69
CA PRO A 255 1.45 10.34 19.44
C PRO A 255 2.29 11.61 19.31
N PRO A 256 1.81 12.82 19.71
CA PRO A 256 2.59 14.05 19.59
C PRO A 256 3.85 14.10 20.46
N ARG A 257 4.02 13.18 21.42
CA ARG A 257 5.20 13.10 22.28
C ARG A 257 6.36 12.31 21.66
N ALA A 258 6.15 11.69 20.52
CA ALA A 258 7.23 11.06 19.76
C ALA A 258 7.94 12.11 18.89
N ASP A 259 9.29 12.09 18.89
CA ASP A 259 10.07 13.01 18.09
C ASP A 259 10.22 12.52 16.64
N PHE A 260 10.34 11.21 16.45
CA PHE A 260 10.53 10.56 15.15
C PHE A 260 9.49 9.48 14.91
N PRO A 261 9.25 9.10 13.64
CA PRO A 261 8.35 8.03 13.29
C PRO A 261 8.76 6.70 13.93
N ALA A 262 7.77 5.99 14.42
CA ALA A 262 7.98 4.68 15.02
C ALA A 262 6.70 3.83 15.01
N ASP A 263 6.90 2.53 14.99
CA ASP A 263 5.89 1.50 15.17
C ASP A 263 5.97 0.93 16.59
N TYR A 264 4.82 0.85 17.25
CA TYR A 264 4.63 0.15 18.52
C TYR A 264 3.64 -0.98 18.31
N PHE A 265 4.13 -2.20 18.17
CA PHE A 265 3.30 -3.41 18.06
C PHE A 265 3.04 -3.95 19.46
N TYR A 266 1.84 -3.75 19.96
CA TYR A 266 1.46 -4.08 21.34
C TYR A 266 1.37 -5.59 21.57
N GLU A 267 2.03 -6.09 22.60
CA GLU A 267 1.95 -7.50 23.01
C GLU A 267 0.72 -7.70 23.92
N VAL A 268 -0.42 -7.93 23.29
CA VAL A 268 -1.66 -8.25 24.03
C VAL A 268 -1.58 -9.71 24.49
N PRO A 269 -1.66 -9.99 25.81
CA PRO A 269 -1.57 -11.34 26.33
C PRO A 269 -2.65 -12.27 25.77
N ASP A 270 -2.32 -13.56 25.64
CA ASP A 270 -3.29 -14.56 25.22
C ASP A 270 -4.45 -14.65 26.22
N GLY A 271 -5.68 -14.77 25.69
CA GLY A 271 -6.91 -14.78 26.48
C GLY A 271 -7.46 -13.40 26.84
N GLN A 272 -6.66 -12.33 26.76
CA GLN A 272 -7.16 -10.97 26.87
C GLN A 272 -7.99 -10.58 25.64
N ARG A 273 -9.03 -9.77 25.85
CA ARG A 273 -9.83 -9.22 24.77
C ARG A 273 -8.94 -8.38 23.85
N ARG A 274 -9.07 -8.56 22.54
CA ARG A 274 -8.33 -7.81 21.51
C ARG A 274 -9.03 -6.49 21.20
N TRP A 275 -8.49 -5.35 21.66
CA TRP A 275 -9.00 -4.03 21.35
C TRP A 275 -7.89 -2.98 21.29
N ILE A 276 -8.16 -1.86 20.64
CA ILE A 276 -7.37 -0.64 20.65
C ILE A 276 -8.31 0.55 20.54
N ALA A 277 -8.06 1.59 21.32
CA ALA A 277 -8.88 2.79 21.37
C ALA A 277 -8.03 4.05 21.19
N ALA A 278 -8.58 5.06 20.53
CA ALA A 278 -7.98 6.38 20.38
C ALA A 278 -8.97 7.42 20.93
N LEU A 279 -8.63 7.99 22.08
CA LEU A 279 -9.55 8.81 22.89
C LEU A 279 -9.03 10.25 23.05
N ASP A 280 -9.92 11.21 22.90
CA ASP A 280 -9.65 12.64 23.07
C ASP A 280 -9.63 13.07 24.55
N ASP A 281 -9.45 14.38 24.80
CA ASP A 281 -9.37 14.95 26.16
C ASP A 281 -10.64 14.72 26.98
N ALA A 282 -11.78 14.49 26.32
CA ALA A 282 -13.03 14.09 26.99
C ALA A 282 -13.09 12.58 27.26
N GLY A 283 -12.08 11.82 26.92
CA GLY A 283 -12.06 10.36 27.06
C GLY A 283 -12.98 9.64 26.07
N GLU A 284 -13.37 10.31 24.98
CA GLU A 284 -14.26 9.79 23.96
C GLU A 284 -13.52 9.59 22.61
N GLY A 285 -13.97 8.66 21.80
CA GLY A 285 -13.39 8.46 20.48
C GLY A 285 -13.71 7.12 19.86
N LEU A 286 -12.81 6.64 19.01
CA LEU A 286 -12.93 5.36 18.32
C LEU A 286 -12.40 4.22 19.19
N VAL A 287 -13.12 3.11 19.22
CA VAL A 287 -12.59 1.81 19.64
C VAL A 287 -12.74 0.79 18.52
N GLN A 288 -11.68 0.00 18.30
CA GLN A 288 -11.69 -1.20 17.49
C GLN A 288 -11.50 -2.42 18.38
N THR A 289 -12.29 -3.47 18.16
CA THR A 289 -12.15 -4.77 18.81
C THR A 289 -12.36 -5.89 17.78
N SER A 290 -11.96 -7.12 18.09
CA SER A 290 -12.09 -8.23 17.15
C SER A 290 -12.14 -9.58 17.86
N THR A 291 -12.45 -10.63 17.10
CA THR A 291 -12.14 -12.02 17.48
C THR A 291 -10.65 -12.23 17.67
N ASP A 292 -10.25 -13.26 18.39
CA ASP A 292 -8.86 -13.49 18.83
C ASP A 292 -7.90 -13.83 17.66
N VAL A 293 -8.43 -14.29 16.53
CA VAL A 293 -7.64 -14.59 15.31
C VAL A 293 -6.84 -13.36 14.84
N LEU A 294 -7.44 -12.18 14.93
CA LEU A 294 -6.78 -10.92 14.60
C LEU A 294 -5.91 -10.47 15.78
N ARG A 295 -4.72 -11.03 15.88
CA ARG A 295 -3.85 -10.99 17.04
C ARG A 295 -3.21 -9.64 17.33
N GLY A 296 -2.69 -8.98 16.29
CA GLY A 296 -1.86 -7.78 16.42
C GLY A 296 -2.64 -6.52 16.73
N ARG A 297 -2.03 -5.64 17.51
CA ARG A 297 -2.45 -4.24 17.69
C ARG A 297 -1.22 -3.35 17.56
N LYS A 298 -1.36 -2.22 16.87
CA LYS A 298 -0.23 -1.36 16.55
C LYS A 298 -0.62 0.12 16.66
N LEU A 299 0.34 0.92 17.07
CA LEU A 299 0.34 2.37 16.90
C LEU A 299 1.51 2.76 16.00
N PHE A 300 1.23 3.46 14.91
CA PHE A 300 2.24 4.21 14.15
C PHE A 300 2.12 5.70 14.46
N VAL A 301 3.26 6.33 14.70
CA VAL A 301 3.37 7.77 14.94
C VAL A 301 4.29 8.41 13.92
N TRP A 302 3.90 9.59 13.40
CA TRP A 302 4.72 10.36 12.45
C TRP A 302 5.90 11.06 13.11
N GLY A 303 5.80 11.33 14.40
CA GLY A 303 6.73 12.17 15.14
C GLY A 303 6.51 13.67 14.94
N SER A 304 6.89 14.43 15.96
CA SER A 304 6.77 15.90 16.00
C SER A 304 7.93 16.64 15.33
N GLY A 305 8.94 15.92 14.84
CA GLY A 305 10.09 16.46 14.09
C GLY A 305 9.68 17.06 12.74
N ALA A 306 10.61 17.78 12.10
CA ALA A 306 10.35 18.49 10.84
C ALA A 306 9.85 17.56 9.73
N GLY A 307 10.48 16.39 9.57
CA GLY A 307 10.11 15.42 8.54
C GLY A 307 8.73 14.80 8.78
N GLY A 308 8.40 14.42 10.02
CA GLY A 308 7.09 13.88 10.37
C GLY A 308 5.95 14.87 10.11
N ARG A 309 6.14 16.13 10.53
CA ARG A 309 5.18 17.21 10.21
C ARG A 309 5.08 17.47 8.71
N ARG A 310 6.21 17.48 8.01
CA ARG A 310 6.22 17.68 6.55
C ARG A 310 5.45 16.59 5.82
N TRP A 311 5.62 15.31 6.20
CA TRP A 311 4.85 14.21 5.62
C TRP A 311 3.35 14.33 5.88
N GLN A 312 2.93 14.68 7.09
CA GLN A 312 1.51 14.85 7.41
C GLN A 312 0.87 15.97 6.53
N GLU A 313 1.52 17.11 6.39
CA GLU A 313 1.07 18.19 5.51
C GLU A 313 1.10 17.78 4.02
N TRP A 314 2.08 16.96 3.64
CA TRP A 314 2.23 16.46 2.28
C TRP A 314 1.09 15.55 1.86
N LEU A 315 0.65 14.70 2.77
CA LEU A 315 -0.43 13.72 2.56
C LEU A 315 -1.83 14.32 2.66
N THR A 316 -1.94 15.50 3.22
CA THR A 316 -3.21 16.20 3.47
C THR A 316 -3.15 17.64 2.96
N GLU A 317 -3.52 18.60 3.80
CA GLU A 317 -3.36 20.02 3.56
C GLU A 317 -2.83 20.74 4.81
N PRO A 318 -2.05 21.83 4.65
CA PRO A 318 -1.66 22.63 5.80
C PRO A 318 -2.88 23.08 6.62
N GLY A 319 -2.78 22.95 7.95
CA GLY A 319 -3.83 23.37 8.87
C GLY A 319 -4.95 22.37 9.15
N THR A 320 -4.95 21.18 8.52
CA THR A 320 -5.95 20.12 8.80
C THR A 320 -5.72 19.36 10.10
N GLY A 321 -4.59 19.60 10.76
CA GLY A 321 -4.15 18.83 11.93
C GLY A 321 -3.46 17.51 11.55
N GLY A 322 -2.75 16.94 12.50
CA GLY A 322 -2.05 15.68 12.33
C GLY A 322 -2.94 14.46 12.59
N TYR A 323 -2.45 13.32 12.14
CA TYR A 323 -3.07 12.03 12.41
C TYR A 323 -2.00 10.99 12.80
N CYS A 324 -2.43 9.94 13.44
CA CYS A 324 -1.66 8.73 13.65
C CYS A 324 -2.48 7.53 13.17
N GLU A 325 -1.87 6.37 13.16
CA GLU A 325 -2.54 5.15 12.73
C GLU A 325 -2.58 4.14 13.85
N ILE A 326 -3.79 3.72 14.25
CA ILE A 326 -4.00 2.53 15.05
C ILE A 326 -4.34 1.38 14.10
N GLN A 327 -3.81 0.19 14.39
CA GLN A 327 -3.94 -0.90 13.43
C GLN A 327 -4.25 -2.23 14.15
N ALA A 328 -4.90 -3.13 13.40
CA ALA A 328 -5.18 -4.49 13.83
C ALA A 328 -4.73 -5.49 12.75
N GLY A 329 -4.03 -6.56 13.13
CA GLY A 329 -3.42 -7.48 12.18
C GLY A 329 -3.42 -8.94 12.60
N LEU A 330 -3.23 -9.85 11.64
CA LEU A 330 -3.17 -11.29 11.88
C LEU A 330 -1.97 -11.71 12.72
N ALA A 331 -0.84 -11.05 12.55
CA ALA A 331 0.40 -11.33 13.26
C ALA A 331 0.65 -10.30 14.39
N ARG A 332 1.68 -10.50 15.21
CA ARG A 332 2.11 -9.54 16.24
C ARG A 332 2.67 -8.28 15.63
N THR A 333 3.45 -8.42 14.54
CA THR A 333 4.11 -7.32 13.86
C THR A 333 3.85 -7.37 12.35
N GLN A 334 4.10 -6.26 11.68
CA GLN A 334 4.02 -6.17 10.22
C GLN A 334 5.20 -6.85 9.49
N LEU A 335 6.22 -7.28 10.24
CA LEU A 335 7.36 -8.02 9.66
C LEU A 335 7.03 -9.50 9.40
N GLU A 336 5.93 -9.98 9.95
CA GLU A 336 5.50 -11.37 9.92
C GLU A 336 4.48 -11.63 8.80
N HIS A 337 4.66 -12.73 8.09
CA HIS A 337 3.65 -13.32 7.22
C HIS A 337 3.17 -14.65 7.82
N VAL A 338 1.87 -14.83 7.89
CA VAL A 338 1.25 -16.04 8.46
C VAL A 338 1.10 -17.07 7.35
N ARG A 339 1.52 -18.32 7.64
CA ARG A 339 1.32 -19.42 6.71
C ARG A 339 -0.17 -19.81 6.67
N LEU A 340 -0.74 -19.81 5.47
CA LEU A 340 -2.05 -20.37 5.16
C LEU A 340 -1.86 -21.67 4.37
N ASP A 341 -2.40 -22.77 4.87
CA ASP A 341 -2.24 -24.06 4.21
C ASP A 341 -2.91 -24.11 2.83
N ALA A 342 -2.51 -25.09 2.02
CA ALA A 342 -3.11 -25.36 0.73
C ALA A 342 -4.63 -25.55 0.86
N GLU A 343 -5.39 -24.99 -0.07
CA GLU A 343 -6.86 -25.04 -0.11
C GLU A 343 -7.53 -24.56 1.19
N GLY A 344 -6.79 -23.77 1.99
CA GLY A 344 -7.23 -23.27 3.28
C GLY A 344 -7.85 -21.87 3.21
N GLU A 345 -8.49 -21.49 4.31
CA GLU A 345 -8.97 -20.12 4.51
C GLU A 345 -8.72 -19.67 5.95
N VAL A 346 -8.67 -18.36 6.13
CA VAL A 346 -8.65 -17.72 7.43
C VAL A 346 -9.73 -16.65 7.49
N THR A 347 -10.49 -16.63 8.60
CA THR A 347 -11.62 -15.73 8.81
C THR A 347 -11.56 -15.11 10.20
N TRP A 348 -12.06 -13.90 10.32
CA TRP A 348 -12.22 -13.18 11.60
C TRP A 348 -13.30 -12.12 11.47
N LEU A 349 -13.67 -11.51 12.61
CA LEU A 349 -14.56 -10.36 12.65
C LEU A 349 -13.93 -9.24 13.46
N GLU A 350 -14.02 -8.03 12.93
CA GLU A 350 -13.67 -6.77 13.57
C GLU A 350 -14.93 -5.95 13.86
N SER A 351 -14.88 -5.10 14.89
CA SER A 351 -15.97 -4.19 15.22
C SER A 351 -15.43 -2.80 15.51
N TYR A 352 -16.04 -1.78 14.94
CA TYR A 352 -15.64 -0.39 15.00
C TYR A 352 -16.79 0.47 15.48
N GLY A 353 -16.57 1.26 16.53
CA GLY A 353 -17.64 2.12 17.06
C GLY A 353 -17.13 3.20 18.00
N PRO A 354 -18.04 4.05 18.51
CA PRO A 354 -17.70 5.06 19.48
C PRO A 354 -17.47 4.48 20.87
N LEU A 355 -16.59 5.12 21.62
CA LEU A 355 -16.51 4.96 23.05
C LEU A 355 -16.85 6.31 23.69
N THR A 356 -17.93 6.35 24.45
CA THR A 356 -18.38 7.54 25.17
C THR A 356 -17.88 7.54 26.62
N ALA A 357 -17.76 8.70 27.26
CA ALA A 357 -17.24 8.87 28.61
C ALA A 357 -18.11 9.83 29.41
N ASP A 358 -18.03 9.69 30.72
CA ASP A 358 -18.41 10.73 31.70
C ASP A 358 -17.14 11.46 32.19
N ASP A 359 -17.33 12.50 33.02
CA ASP A 359 -16.21 13.27 33.57
C ASP A 359 -15.25 12.43 34.43
N ALA A 360 -15.70 11.36 35.04
CA ALA A 360 -14.85 10.48 35.84
C ALA A 360 -13.98 9.63 34.96
N SER A 361 -14.53 9.04 33.89
CA SER A 361 -13.81 8.27 32.88
C SER A 361 -12.79 9.13 32.13
N ALA A 362 -13.14 10.38 31.78
CA ALA A 362 -12.21 11.31 31.15
C ALA A 362 -10.96 11.54 32.03
N ARG A 363 -11.16 11.80 33.31
CA ARG A 363 -10.05 11.95 34.28
C ARG A 363 -9.26 10.67 34.46
N THR A 364 -9.90 9.51 34.46
CA THR A 364 -9.25 8.21 34.61
C THR A 364 -8.36 7.92 33.40
N VAL A 365 -8.86 8.17 32.20
CA VAL A 365 -8.11 7.94 30.94
C VAL A 365 -6.82 8.77 30.88
N HIS A 366 -6.82 10.02 31.37
CA HIS A 366 -5.68 10.94 31.23
C HIS A 366 -4.89 11.16 32.52
N GLY A 367 -5.45 10.95 33.68
CA GLY A 367 -4.85 11.27 34.98
C GLY A 367 -4.51 10.08 35.88
N ALA A 368 -5.05 8.88 35.61
CA ALA A 368 -4.80 7.68 36.37
C ALA A 368 -3.55 6.92 35.87
N ASP A 369 -3.15 5.93 36.66
CA ASP A 369 -2.14 4.97 36.19
C ASP A 369 -2.62 4.17 34.96
N TRP A 370 -1.69 3.51 34.31
CA TRP A 370 -1.97 2.77 33.07
C TRP A 370 -2.97 1.64 33.23
N ALA A 371 -2.89 0.92 34.34
CA ALA A 371 -3.80 -0.20 34.62
C ALA A 371 -5.22 0.28 34.85
N ALA A 372 -5.40 1.38 35.59
CA ALA A 372 -6.71 1.98 35.85
C ALA A 372 -7.32 2.54 34.54
N ALA A 373 -6.52 3.22 33.73
CA ALA A 373 -6.96 3.74 32.41
C ALA A 373 -7.44 2.62 31.46
N ARG A 374 -6.70 1.52 31.38
CA ARG A 374 -7.11 0.34 30.60
C ARG A 374 -8.39 -0.31 31.11
N ALA A 375 -8.49 -0.50 32.45
CA ALA A 375 -9.65 -1.11 33.06
C ALA A 375 -10.93 -0.28 32.84
N ASP A 376 -10.83 1.06 32.87
CA ASP A 376 -11.95 1.95 32.54
C ASP A 376 -12.40 1.75 31.09
N VAL A 377 -11.47 1.78 30.12
CA VAL A 377 -11.79 1.57 28.71
C VAL A 377 -12.40 0.19 28.47
N GLU A 378 -11.82 -0.86 29.04
CA GLU A 378 -12.33 -2.22 28.89
C GLU A 378 -13.74 -2.37 29.50
N GLY A 379 -13.97 -1.78 30.66
CA GLY A 379 -15.29 -1.78 31.30
C GLY A 379 -16.35 -1.02 30.50
N ARG A 380 -15.99 0.10 29.86
CA ARG A 380 -16.89 0.84 28.96
C ARG A 380 -17.17 0.05 27.70
N LEU A 381 -16.14 -0.54 27.11
CA LEU A 381 -16.27 -1.37 25.91
C LEU A 381 -17.13 -2.60 26.19
N GLU A 382 -16.95 -3.26 27.34
CA GLU A 382 -17.75 -4.43 27.70
C GLU A 382 -19.24 -4.09 27.90
N ARG A 383 -19.55 -2.86 28.37
CA ARG A 383 -20.94 -2.37 28.43
C ARG A 383 -21.53 -1.98 27.09
N ALA A 384 -20.71 -1.40 26.19
CA ALA A 384 -21.17 -0.92 24.89
C ALA A 384 -21.28 -2.06 23.86
N LEU A 385 -20.35 -2.99 23.89
CA LEU A 385 -20.28 -4.18 23.03
C LEU A 385 -19.58 -5.31 23.80
N PRO A 386 -20.31 -6.18 24.49
CA PRO A 386 -19.74 -7.33 25.19
C PRO A 386 -18.86 -8.20 24.28
N ARG A 387 -17.79 -8.79 24.83
CA ARG A 387 -16.94 -9.72 24.06
C ARG A 387 -17.75 -10.87 23.48
N ALA A 388 -18.69 -11.40 24.25
CA ALA A 388 -19.59 -12.47 23.80
C ALA A 388 -20.42 -12.08 22.56
N ASP A 389 -20.80 -10.80 22.43
CA ASP A 389 -21.58 -10.31 21.28
C ASP A 389 -20.71 -10.22 20.03
N VAL A 390 -19.40 -9.94 20.16
CA VAL A 390 -18.45 -9.99 19.02
C VAL A 390 -18.30 -11.43 18.51
N GLU A 391 -18.17 -12.40 19.43
CA GLU A 391 -18.10 -13.82 19.07
C GLU A 391 -19.42 -14.33 18.47
N ALA A 392 -20.55 -13.88 19.01
CA ALA A 392 -21.87 -14.19 18.47
C ALA A 392 -22.06 -13.59 17.07
N ALA A 393 -21.63 -12.34 16.85
CA ALA A 393 -21.68 -11.70 15.55
C ALA A 393 -20.80 -12.43 14.52
N TYR A 394 -19.61 -12.88 14.93
CA TYR A 394 -18.76 -13.72 14.08
C TYR A 394 -19.42 -15.04 13.71
N ALA A 395 -19.97 -15.75 14.68
CA ALA A 395 -20.67 -17.02 14.47
C ALA A 395 -21.91 -16.86 13.55
N ALA A 396 -22.61 -15.73 13.67
CA ALA A 396 -23.73 -15.40 12.82
C ALA A 396 -23.29 -15.03 11.40
N TRP A 397 -22.22 -14.25 11.27
CA TRP A 397 -21.70 -13.82 9.96
C TRP A 397 -21.09 -14.97 9.13
N LEU A 398 -20.38 -15.89 9.75
CA LEU A 398 -19.56 -16.89 9.06
C LEU A 398 -20.35 -17.71 8.02
N PRO A 399 -21.58 -18.22 8.27
CA PRO A 399 -22.39 -18.89 7.25
C PRO A 399 -22.78 -17.95 6.08
N HIS A 400 -22.91 -16.65 6.33
CA HIS A 400 -23.25 -15.65 5.31
C HIS A 400 -22.04 -15.28 4.42
N ALA A 401 -20.83 -15.61 4.82
CA ALA A 401 -19.64 -15.41 3.99
C ALA A 401 -19.71 -16.16 2.64
N ASP A 402 -20.48 -17.28 2.58
CA ASP A 402 -20.70 -18.07 1.37
C ASP A 402 -21.94 -17.64 0.56
N THR A 403 -22.72 -16.68 1.07
CA THR A 403 -23.91 -16.20 0.35
C THR A 403 -23.49 -15.49 -0.93
N GLU A 404 -24.08 -15.88 -2.06
CA GLU A 404 -23.76 -15.27 -3.35
C GLU A 404 -24.13 -13.77 -3.36
N PRO A 405 -23.34 -12.93 -4.02
CA PRO A 405 -23.63 -11.51 -4.19
C PRO A 405 -24.97 -11.27 -4.89
N GLY A 406 -25.73 -10.31 -4.39
CA GLY A 406 -26.96 -9.81 -5.01
C GLY A 406 -26.67 -8.68 -6.00
N GLU A 407 -27.25 -7.48 -5.77
CA GLU A 407 -27.02 -6.31 -6.62
C GLU A 407 -25.56 -5.88 -6.59
N VAL A 408 -24.87 -5.93 -7.75
CA VAL A 408 -23.52 -5.41 -7.92
C VAL A 408 -23.55 -3.88 -7.91
N LEU A 409 -22.84 -3.28 -6.97
CA LEU A 409 -22.75 -1.83 -6.80
C LEU A 409 -21.48 -1.24 -7.45
N HIS A 410 -20.40 -2.03 -7.54
CA HIS A 410 -19.16 -1.64 -8.19
C HIS A 410 -18.43 -2.87 -8.73
N VAL A 411 -17.71 -2.70 -9.84
CA VAL A 411 -16.93 -3.75 -10.48
C VAL A 411 -15.43 -3.48 -10.24
N GLY A 412 -14.72 -4.50 -9.78
CA GLY A 412 -13.27 -4.49 -9.55
C GLY A 412 -12.47 -4.78 -10.81
N SER A 413 -11.39 -5.54 -10.64
CA SER A 413 -10.54 -5.94 -11.76
C SER A 413 -10.99 -7.24 -12.43
N GLY A 414 -10.51 -7.51 -13.65
CA GLY A 414 -10.74 -8.78 -14.35
C GLY A 414 -9.73 -9.88 -14.01
N TRP A 415 -8.79 -9.64 -13.09
CA TRP A 415 -7.73 -10.61 -12.81
C TRP A 415 -8.22 -11.85 -12.09
N GLY A 416 -9.14 -11.69 -11.13
CA GLY A 416 -9.78 -12.83 -10.47
C GLY A 416 -10.60 -13.69 -11.44
N ALA A 417 -11.31 -13.08 -12.39
CA ALA A 417 -12.04 -13.80 -13.43
C ALA A 417 -11.10 -14.63 -14.33
N LEU A 418 -9.92 -14.11 -14.64
CA LEU A 418 -8.92 -14.83 -15.41
C LEU A 418 -8.40 -16.07 -14.65
N GLU A 419 -8.12 -15.94 -13.34
CA GLU A 419 -7.67 -17.07 -12.51
C GLU A 419 -8.76 -18.12 -12.33
N VAL A 420 -10.01 -17.71 -12.15
CA VAL A 420 -11.16 -18.63 -12.11
C VAL A 420 -11.33 -19.35 -13.46
N LEU A 421 -11.21 -18.62 -14.59
CA LEU A 421 -11.26 -19.22 -15.93
C LEU A 421 -10.15 -20.25 -16.15
N ARG A 422 -8.94 -19.96 -15.68
CA ARG A 422 -7.76 -20.83 -15.81
C ARG A 422 -7.91 -22.12 -15.01
N ALA A 423 -8.33 -22.03 -13.74
CA ALA A 423 -8.24 -23.15 -12.79
C ALA A 423 -9.61 -23.73 -12.39
N GLY A 424 -10.72 -23.09 -12.74
CA GLY A 424 -12.05 -23.54 -12.38
C GLY A 424 -12.35 -23.46 -10.87
N TYR A 425 -11.70 -22.54 -10.15
CA TYR A 425 -11.90 -22.37 -8.72
C TYR A 425 -13.36 -22.16 -8.34
N LYS A 426 -13.79 -22.80 -7.25
CA LYS A 426 -15.12 -22.64 -6.64
C LYS A 426 -14.97 -21.75 -5.41
N LEU A 427 -15.28 -20.47 -5.56
CA LEU A 427 -15.11 -19.46 -4.52
C LEU A 427 -16.48 -18.95 -4.06
N ALA A 428 -17.21 -19.76 -3.29
CA ALA A 428 -18.54 -19.39 -2.79
C ALA A 428 -18.55 -18.00 -2.16
N GLY A 429 -19.56 -17.21 -2.48
CA GLY A 429 -19.72 -15.85 -1.98
C GLY A 429 -18.86 -14.77 -2.66
N THR A 430 -17.89 -15.13 -3.50
CA THR A 430 -17.06 -14.18 -4.25
C THR A 430 -17.09 -14.52 -5.74
N SER A 431 -18.01 -13.90 -6.47
CA SER A 431 -18.17 -14.14 -7.90
C SER A 431 -17.18 -13.28 -8.70
N PHE A 432 -16.34 -13.94 -9.51
CA PHE A 432 -15.43 -13.31 -10.46
C PHE A 432 -15.95 -13.59 -11.88
N GLU A 433 -16.83 -12.71 -12.38
CA GLU A 433 -17.54 -12.90 -13.64
C GLU A 433 -16.64 -12.68 -14.86
N GLU A 434 -16.73 -13.56 -15.87
CA GLU A 434 -16.00 -13.41 -17.13
C GLU A 434 -16.28 -12.07 -17.84
N SER A 435 -17.44 -11.46 -17.59
CA SER A 435 -17.78 -10.13 -18.11
C SER A 435 -16.84 -9.00 -17.62
N THR A 436 -16.05 -9.25 -16.60
CA THR A 436 -15.04 -8.30 -16.07
C THR A 436 -13.70 -8.40 -16.81
N LEU A 437 -13.48 -9.43 -17.63
CA LEU A 437 -12.30 -9.56 -18.47
C LEU A 437 -12.22 -8.40 -19.47
N GLY A 438 -11.12 -7.67 -19.45
CA GLY A 438 -10.86 -6.51 -20.29
C GLY A 438 -9.66 -6.66 -21.22
N GLU A 439 -9.22 -5.54 -21.80
CA GLU A 439 -8.08 -5.51 -22.72
C GLU A 439 -6.78 -6.01 -22.07
N ALA A 440 -6.58 -5.77 -20.77
CA ALA A 440 -5.38 -6.20 -20.05
C ALA A 440 -5.30 -7.73 -19.93
N GLN A 441 -6.44 -8.41 -19.78
CA GLN A 441 -6.53 -9.87 -19.66
C GLN A 441 -6.58 -10.57 -21.02
N ALA A 442 -7.00 -9.89 -22.08
CA ALA A 442 -7.23 -10.52 -23.40
C ALA A 442 -6.05 -11.34 -23.95
N PRO A 443 -4.77 -10.89 -23.86
CA PRO A 443 -3.63 -11.70 -24.33
C PRO A 443 -3.46 -13.01 -23.53
N TRP A 444 -3.74 -12.98 -22.25
CA TRP A 444 -3.65 -14.13 -21.35
C TRP A 444 -4.81 -15.12 -21.55
N VAL A 445 -6.00 -14.62 -21.84
CA VAL A 445 -7.14 -15.47 -22.27
C VAL A 445 -6.82 -16.17 -23.59
N GLU A 446 -6.16 -15.50 -24.54
CA GLU A 446 -5.75 -16.11 -25.80
C GLU A 446 -4.69 -17.19 -25.56
N LEU A 447 -3.66 -16.91 -24.75
CA LEU A 447 -2.66 -17.91 -24.34
C LEU A 447 -3.34 -19.14 -23.71
N LEU A 448 -4.26 -18.92 -22.78
CA LEU A 448 -5.00 -20.00 -22.10
C LEU A 448 -5.81 -20.87 -23.08
N ARG A 449 -6.45 -20.26 -24.06
CA ARG A 449 -7.34 -20.96 -24.99
C ARG A 449 -6.61 -21.63 -26.15
N THR A 450 -5.50 -21.05 -26.60
CA THR A 450 -4.79 -21.48 -27.82
C THR A 450 -3.42 -22.07 -27.60
N GLY A 451 -2.84 -21.91 -26.40
CA GLY A 451 -1.45 -22.25 -26.09
C GLY A 451 -0.43 -21.31 -26.76
N ALA A 452 -0.86 -20.20 -27.35
CA ALA A 452 0.00 -19.24 -28.01
C ALA A 452 -0.26 -17.81 -27.52
N PHE A 453 0.80 -17.07 -27.21
CA PHE A 453 0.67 -15.65 -26.88
C PHE A 453 0.44 -14.85 -28.16
N PRO A 454 -0.54 -13.91 -28.19
CA PRO A 454 -0.86 -13.18 -29.41
C PRO A 454 0.23 -12.20 -29.83
N GLU A 455 0.31 -11.93 -31.11
CA GLU A 455 1.09 -10.80 -31.61
C GLU A 455 0.37 -9.48 -31.31
N PRO A 456 1.12 -8.40 -30.99
CA PRO A 456 0.51 -7.12 -30.69
C PRO A 456 -0.22 -6.58 -31.94
N ARG A 457 -1.48 -6.21 -31.77
CA ARG A 457 -2.27 -5.58 -32.85
C ARG A 457 -1.81 -4.16 -33.17
N ARG A 458 -1.12 -3.52 -32.24
CA ARG A 458 -0.57 -2.17 -32.37
C ARG A 458 0.80 -2.13 -31.72
N VAL A 459 1.69 -1.33 -32.28
CA VAL A 459 2.97 -1.00 -31.65
C VAL A 459 2.70 -0.15 -30.40
N GLY A 460 3.29 -0.52 -29.29
CA GLY A 460 3.10 0.15 -28.02
C GLY A 460 3.85 -0.53 -26.87
N PRO A 461 3.85 0.07 -25.69
CA PRO A 461 4.42 -0.58 -24.51
C PRO A 461 3.79 -1.97 -24.30
N PRO A 462 4.58 -3.00 -23.96
CA PRO A 462 4.04 -4.32 -23.63
C PRO A 462 3.04 -4.25 -22.49
N GLY A 463 2.05 -5.13 -22.52
CA GLY A 463 1.06 -5.29 -21.46
C GLY A 463 1.68 -5.73 -20.12
N GLU A 464 0.85 -5.91 -19.10
CA GLU A 464 1.27 -6.49 -17.82
C GLU A 464 1.68 -7.95 -18.00
N THR A 465 2.68 -8.39 -17.22
CA THR A 465 3.15 -9.78 -17.24
C THR A 465 2.64 -10.52 -16.01
N LEU A 466 1.95 -11.63 -16.22
CA LEU A 466 1.64 -12.58 -15.16
C LEU A 466 2.86 -13.44 -14.86
N VAL A 467 3.19 -13.59 -13.60
CA VAL A 467 4.47 -14.18 -13.16
C VAL A 467 4.30 -15.43 -12.30
N ALA A 468 3.06 -15.77 -11.91
CA ALA A 468 2.81 -16.98 -11.15
C ALA A 468 3.29 -18.24 -11.92
N PRO A 469 3.75 -19.29 -11.23
CA PRO A 469 4.37 -20.47 -11.85
C PRO A 469 3.57 -21.07 -13.00
N HIS A 470 2.26 -21.17 -12.86
CA HIS A 470 1.39 -21.75 -13.88
C HIS A 470 1.32 -20.90 -15.17
N TRP A 471 1.42 -19.56 -15.09
CA TRP A 471 1.50 -18.70 -16.27
C TRP A 471 2.87 -18.78 -16.94
N ARG A 472 3.94 -18.85 -16.12
CA ARG A 472 5.30 -19.10 -16.62
C ARG A 472 5.37 -20.42 -17.40
N ASP A 473 4.84 -21.53 -16.85
CA ASP A 473 4.85 -22.84 -17.50
C ASP A 473 4.12 -22.81 -18.86
N MET A 474 3.02 -22.07 -18.95
CA MET A 474 2.29 -21.87 -20.21
C MET A 474 3.12 -21.07 -21.22
N LEU A 475 3.83 -20.02 -20.79
CA LEU A 475 4.75 -19.26 -21.66
C LEU A 475 5.94 -20.10 -22.13
N GLU A 476 6.48 -20.99 -21.28
CA GLU A 476 7.58 -21.89 -21.62
C GLU A 476 7.19 -22.90 -22.72
N THR A 477 5.92 -23.26 -22.78
CA THR A 477 5.39 -24.20 -23.79
C THR A 477 4.80 -23.51 -25.03
N ALA A 478 4.62 -22.19 -24.98
CA ALA A 478 4.11 -21.41 -26.10
C ALA A 478 5.10 -21.31 -27.25
N PRO A 479 4.66 -21.09 -28.52
CA PRO A 479 5.56 -20.78 -29.61
C PRO A 479 6.47 -19.59 -29.28
N ALA A 480 7.76 -19.75 -29.55
CA ALA A 480 8.81 -18.76 -29.29
C ALA A 480 8.67 -17.54 -30.22
N LYS A 481 7.78 -16.62 -29.86
CA LYS A 481 7.56 -15.33 -30.53
C LYS A 481 8.11 -14.19 -29.66
N PRO A 482 8.48 -13.04 -30.25
CA PRO A 482 9.13 -11.96 -29.51
C PRO A 482 8.38 -11.52 -28.25
N LEU A 483 7.06 -11.34 -28.33
CA LEU A 483 6.27 -10.89 -27.15
C LEU A 483 6.11 -12.01 -26.12
N ALA A 484 5.96 -13.28 -26.54
CA ALA A 484 5.93 -14.42 -25.61
C ALA A 484 7.27 -14.54 -24.86
N GLU A 485 8.39 -14.45 -25.57
CA GLU A 485 9.74 -14.50 -24.96
C GLU A 485 10.00 -13.29 -24.03
N TYR A 486 9.47 -12.11 -24.37
CA TYR A 486 9.53 -10.94 -23.49
C TYR A 486 8.84 -11.23 -22.15
N HIS A 487 7.59 -11.69 -22.19
CA HIS A 487 6.83 -12.00 -20.97
C HIS A 487 7.43 -13.20 -20.22
N LEU A 488 7.91 -14.21 -20.93
CA LEU A 488 8.61 -15.34 -20.34
C LEU A 488 9.86 -14.88 -19.57
N GLY A 489 10.67 -14.01 -20.17
CA GLY A 489 11.84 -13.45 -19.50
C GLY A 489 11.49 -12.66 -18.23
N VAL A 490 10.39 -11.89 -18.23
CA VAL A 490 9.92 -11.18 -17.04
C VAL A 490 9.47 -12.17 -15.94
N ALA A 491 8.75 -13.24 -16.30
CA ALA A 491 8.31 -14.27 -15.35
C ALA A 491 9.51 -15.08 -14.79
N GLN A 492 10.49 -15.41 -15.63
CA GLN A 492 11.74 -16.07 -15.18
C GLN A 492 12.55 -15.17 -14.24
N TRP A 493 12.61 -13.86 -14.53
CA TRP A 493 13.28 -12.89 -13.67
C TRP A 493 12.64 -12.82 -12.29
N HIS A 494 11.32 -12.72 -12.23
CA HIS A 494 10.56 -12.78 -10.96
C HIS A 494 10.85 -14.07 -10.18
N ALA A 495 10.90 -15.20 -10.85
CA ALA A 495 11.21 -16.49 -10.23
C ALA A 495 12.67 -16.61 -9.74
N GLY A 496 13.55 -15.67 -10.10
CA GLY A 496 14.97 -15.67 -9.74
C GLY A 496 15.86 -16.39 -10.76
N ASP A 497 15.30 -16.84 -11.89
CA ASP A 497 16.04 -17.52 -12.97
C ASP A 497 16.68 -16.49 -13.94
N MET A 498 17.52 -15.61 -13.38
CA MET A 498 18.10 -14.45 -14.09
C MET A 498 18.78 -14.82 -15.42
N ALA A 499 19.51 -15.94 -15.44
CA ALA A 499 20.20 -16.38 -16.63
C ALA A 499 19.23 -16.85 -17.75
N GLN A 500 18.09 -17.44 -17.38
CA GLN A 500 17.06 -17.82 -18.35
C GLN A 500 16.34 -16.59 -18.87
N ALA A 501 16.01 -15.64 -17.99
CA ALA A 501 15.39 -14.38 -18.37
C ALA A 501 16.22 -13.64 -19.44
N VAL A 502 17.53 -13.50 -19.21
CA VAL A 502 18.45 -12.87 -20.17
C VAL A 502 18.42 -13.61 -21.50
N ARG A 503 18.50 -14.95 -21.51
CA ARG A 503 18.43 -15.74 -22.76
C ARG A 503 17.11 -15.58 -23.51
N SER A 504 15.99 -15.51 -22.79
CA SER A 504 14.67 -15.27 -23.41
C SER A 504 14.62 -13.90 -24.08
N TRP A 505 15.10 -12.87 -23.40
CA TRP A 505 15.16 -11.52 -23.98
C TRP A 505 16.14 -11.41 -25.16
N GLU A 506 17.29 -12.08 -25.12
CA GLU A 506 18.25 -12.12 -26.23
C GLU A 506 17.67 -12.84 -27.48
N ARG A 507 16.97 -13.98 -27.30
CA ARG A 507 16.25 -14.63 -28.39
C ARG A 507 15.16 -13.73 -28.99
N ALA A 508 14.41 -13.05 -28.15
CA ALA A 508 13.38 -12.12 -28.59
C ALA A 508 13.98 -10.96 -29.41
N LEU A 509 15.14 -10.44 -29.00
CA LEU A 509 15.79 -9.29 -29.61
C LEU A 509 16.14 -9.54 -31.07
N GLU A 510 16.49 -10.79 -31.45
CA GLU A 510 16.83 -11.17 -32.83
C GLU A 510 15.62 -11.10 -33.77
N LEU A 511 14.40 -11.18 -33.27
CA LEU A 511 13.18 -11.32 -34.04
C LEU A 511 12.17 -10.17 -33.82
N ALA A 512 12.39 -9.33 -32.80
CA ALA A 512 11.44 -8.32 -32.40
C ALA A 512 11.37 -7.14 -33.38
N PRO A 513 10.16 -6.67 -33.72
CA PRO A 513 9.98 -5.45 -34.51
C PRO A 513 10.26 -4.17 -33.68
N SER A 514 10.31 -4.28 -32.37
CA SER A 514 10.56 -3.22 -31.41
C SER A 514 11.58 -3.70 -30.39
N LEU A 515 12.66 -2.98 -30.22
CA LEU A 515 13.82 -3.40 -29.44
C LEU A 515 13.82 -2.83 -28.02
N TRP A 516 13.25 -1.65 -27.82
CA TRP A 516 13.36 -0.90 -26.56
C TRP A 516 12.87 -1.65 -25.31
N PRO A 517 11.79 -2.46 -25.34
CA PRO A 517 11.36 -3.16 -24.15
C PRO A 517 12.36 -4.23 -23.70
N LEU A 518 12.97 -4.92 -24.69
CA LEU A 518 13.97 -5.96 -24.47
C LEU A 518 15.31 -5.37 -24.03
N LEU A 519 15.78 -4.33 -24.74
CA LEU A 519 17.00 -3.60 -24.40
C LEU A 519 16.92 -3.05 -22.96
N ARG A 520 15.77 -2.50 -22.57
CA ARG A 520 15.55 -2.04 -21.20
C ARG A 520 15.65 -3.18 -20.18
N CYS A 521 15.04 -4.33 -20.44
CA CYS A 521 15.13 -5.49 -19.54
C CYS A 521 16.58 -5.98 -19.41
N LEU A 522 17.30 -6.07 -20.52
CA LEU A 522 18.72 -6.42 -20.54
C LEU A 522 19.61 -5.37 -19.86
N ALA A 523 19.27 -4.07 -19.95
CA ALA A 523 19.94 -3.01 -19.22
C ALA A 523 19.80 -3.15 -17.69
N VAL A 524 18.59 -3.52 -17.22
CA VAL A 524 18.37 -3.82 -15.79
C VAL A 524 19.22 -5.02 -15.35
N ALA A 525 19.28 -6.07 -16.17
CA ALA A 525 20.10 -7.24 -15.89
C ALA A 525 21.59 -6.88 -15.77
N ASP A 526 22.12 -6.08 -16.70
CA ASP A 526 23.49 -5.59 -16.64
C ASP A 526 23.76 -4.72 -15.41
N GLN A 527 22.82 -3.84 -15.08
CA GLN A 527 22.94 -3.00 -13.90
C GLN A 527 23.03 -3.83 -12.61
N GLN A 528 22.21 -4.87 -12.47
CA GLN A 528 22.26 -5.77 -11.32
C GLN A 528 23.53 -6.62 -11.29
N ALA A 529 24.05 -6.99 -12.45
CA ALA A 529 25.33 -7.69 -12.55
C ALA A 529 26.56 -6.78 -12.34
N GLY A 530 26.37 -5.48 -12.11
CA GLY A 530 27.45 -4.50 -11.94
C GLY A 530 28.09 -4.00 -13.23
N ASN A 531 27.59 -4.39 -14.40
CA ASN A 531 28.09 -4.00 -15.73
C ASN A 531 27.56 -2.60 -16.12
N ARG A 532 27.91 -1.57 -15.35
CA ARG A 532 27.30 -0.24 -15.43
C ARG A 532 27.43 0.43 -16.80
N GLU A 533 28.59 0.30 -17.46
CA GLU A 533 28.80 0.88 -18.79
C GLU A 533 27.88 0.24 -19.83
N ARG A 534 27.79 -1.09 -19.88
CA ARG A 534 26.91 -1.81 -20.78
C ARG A 534 25.45 -1.55 -20.50
N ALA A 535 25.07 -1.39 -19.21
CA ALA A 535 23.72 -0.97 -18.84
C ALA A 535 23.38 0.42 -19.41
N ALA A 536 24.31 1.38 -19.28
CA ALA A 536 24.13 2.72 -19.83
C ALA A 536 23.99 2.71 -21.36
N ASP A 537 24.81 1.91 -22.07
CA ASP A 537 24.69 1.73 -23.51
C ASP A 537 23.28 1.22 -23.91
N ARG A 538 22.84 0.15 -23.27
CA ARG A 538 21.52 -0.47 -23.56
C ARG A 538 20.35 0.46 -23.19
N TYR A 539 20.44 1.21 -22.12
CA TYR A 539 19.42 2.21 -21.78
C TYR A 539 19.36 3.34 -22.82
N ALA A 540 20.50 3.83 -23.28
CA ALA A 540 20.55 4.86 -24.32
C ALA A 540 19.97 4.34 -25.64
N GLU A 541 20.37 3.13 -26.07
CA GLU A 541 19.83 2.48 -27.26
C GLU A 541 18.33 2.22 -27.15
N ALA A 542 17.83 1.74 -25.99
CA ALA A 542 16.41 1.54 -25.73
C ALA A 542 15.64 2.86 -25.85
N PHE A 543 16.17 3.96 -25.29
CA PHE A 543 15.53 5.27 -25.37
C PHE A 543 15.50 5.80 -26.81
N ASP A 544 16.57 5.59 -27.55
CA ASP A 544 16.65 5.97 -28.96
C ASP A 544 15.60 5.22 -29.81
N ASP A 545 15.50 3.90 -29.64
CA ASP A 545 14.53 3.05 -30.33
C ASP A 545 13.09 3.46 -29.99
N LEU A 546 12.77 3.65 -28.69
CA LEU A 546 11.46 4.13 -28.23
C LEU A 546 11.09 5.47 -28.89
N CYS A 547 12.02 6.42 -28.97
CA CYS A 547 11.77 7.71 -29.59
C CYS A 547 11.56 7.63 -31.11
N GLN A 548 12.19 6.67 -31.80
CA GLN A 548 11.98 6.42 -33.22
C GLN A 548 10.65 5.74 -33.52
N GLU A 549 10.22 4.83 -32.63
CA GLU A 549 8.94 4.12 -32.77
C GLU A 549 7.73 4.97 -32.42
N ARG A 550 7.89 5.98 -31.55
CA ARG A 550 6.78 6.79 -31.06
C ARG A 550 6.01 7.45 -32.21
N ARG A 551 4.79 6.98 -32.45
CA ARG A 551 3.93 7.43 -33.57
C ARG A 551 2.88 8.46 -33.18
N ASP A 552 2.62 8.63 -31.86
CA ASP A 552 1.63 9.58 -31.35
C ASP A 552 2.06 10.16 -30.01
N ASP A 553 1.27 11.13 -29.54
CA ASP A 553 1.47 11.80 -28.26
C ASP A 553 0.56 11.24 -27.15
N GLY A 554 0.10 10.00 -27.30
CA GLY A 554 -0.77 9.32 -26.34
C GLY A 554 -0.15 9.19 -24.95
N ALA A 555 -1.00 9.07 -23.93
CA ALA A 555 -0.59 9.01 -22.53
C ALA A 555 0.40 7.85 -22.26
N ALA A 556 0.18 6.67 -22.88
CA ALA A 556 1.03 5.50 -22.71
C ALA A 556 2.46 5.73 -23.24
N TRP A 557 2.59 6.36 -24.42
CA TRP A 557 3.89 6.70 -25.00
C TRP A 557 4.62 7.78 -24.19
N THR A 558 3.88 8.78 -23.70
CA THR A 558 4.44 9.82 -22.83
C THR A 558 4.95 9.20 -21.52
N ALA A 559 4.19 8.28 -20.92
CA ALA A 559 4.61 7.58 -19.71
C ALA A 559 5.84 6.70 -19.96
N ALA A 560 5.88 5.94 -21.08
CA ALA A 560 7.03 5.11 -21.45
C ALA A 560 8.30 5.96 -21.65
N THR A 561 8.18 7.05 -22.41
CA THR A 561 9.31 7.97 -22.68
C THR A 561 9.82 8.61 -21.39
N ALA A 562 8.93 9.05 -20.50
CA ALA A 562 9.32 9.62 -19.21
C ALA A 562 10.00 8.57 -18.31
N ALA A 563 9.44 7.37 -18.21
CA ALA A 563 9.97 6.31 -17.36
C ALA A 563 11.34 5.82 -17.86
N LEU A 564 11.47 5.51 -19.16
CA LEU A 564 12.72 5.03 -19.73
C LEU A 564 13.77 6.14 -19.77
N GLY A 565 13.38 7.39 -20.08
CA GLY A 565 14.30 8.53 -20.05
C GLY A 565 14.88 8.78 -18.65
N ARG A 566 14.07 8.64 -17.59
CA ARG A 566 14.55 8.69 -16.20
C ARG A 566 15.58 7.60 -15.91
N GLU A 567 15.33 6.35 -16.31
CA GLU A 567 16.27 5.25 -16.11
C GLU A 567 17.56 5.43 -16.92
N ALA A 568 17.46 5.85 -18.18
CA ALA A 568 18.60 6.12 -19.04
C ALA A 568 19.49 7.25 -18.51
N MET A 569 18.90 8.38 -18.12
CA MET A 569 19.63 9.50 -17.51
C MET A 569 20.34 9.08 -16.23
N ALA A 570 19.68 8.34 -15.34
CA ALA A 570 20.30 7.86 -14.12
C ALA A 570 21.50 6.93 -14.39
N ALA A 571 21.38 6.03 -15.37
CA ALA A 571 22.47 5.13 -15.76
C ALA A 571 23.65 5.88 -16.38
N LEU A 572 23.38 6.82 -17.30
CA LEU A 572 24.40 7.65 -17.95
C LEU A 572 25.14 8.55 -16.97
N LEU A 573 24.42 9.20 -16.04
CA LEU A 573 25.04 10.03 -14.99
C LEU A 573 25.89 9.20 -14.04
N ALA A 574 25.49 7.97 -13.72
CA ALA A 574 26.26 7.06 -12.86
C ALA A 574 27.63 6.67 -13.44
N VAL A 575 27.75 6.69 -14.78
CA VAL A 575 29.01 6.45 -15.50
C VAL A 575 29.64 7.73 -16.06
N ARG A 576 29.17 8.91 -15.62
CA ARG A 576 29.68 10.25 -15.99
C ARG A 576 29.55 10.60 -17.48
N ARG A 577 28.63 10.00 -18.21
CA ARG A 577 28.31 10.31 -19.62
C ARG A 577 27.29 11.46 -19.69
N THR A 578 27.70 12.61 -19.18
CA THR A 578 26.82 13.77 -18.97
C THR A 578 26.22 14.34 -20.26
N ALA A 579 27.02 14.39 -21.35
CA ALA A 579 26.54 14.91 -22.63
C ALA A 579 25.41 14.02 -23.23
N GLU A 580 25.48 12.70 -23.04
CA GLU A 580 24.44 11.80 -23.51
C GLU A 580 23.20 11.88 -22.62
N ALA A 581 23.37 12.05 -21.30
CA ALA A 581 22.25 12.33 -20.41
C ALA A 581 21.53 13.63 -20.79
N ARG A 582 22.27 14.68 -21.20
CA ARG A 582 21.71 15.91 -21.76
C ARG A 582 20.90 15.65 -23.03
N ALA A 583 21.43 14.85 -23.95
CA ALA A 583 20.73 14.50 -25.19
C ALA A 583 19.40 13.75 -24.92
N VAL A 584 19.36 12.87 -23.90
CA VAL A 584 18.11 12.22 -23.44
C VAL A 584 17.15 13.27 -22.89
N TRP A 585 17.61 14.18 -22.02
CA TRP A 585 16.81 15.26 -21.45
C TRP A 585 16.13 16.11 -22.51
N GLU A 586 16.87 16.56 -23.51
CA GLU A 586 16.37 17.45 -24.59
C GLU A 586 15.28 16.78 -25.44
N ARG A 587 15.23 15.46 -25.50
CA ARG A 587 14.23 14.69 -26.25
C ARG A 587 12.97 14.39 -25.44
N LEU A 588 12.97 14.63 -24.12
CA LEU A 588 11.78 14.52 -23.31
C LEU A 588 10.79 15.64 -23.66
N ARG A 589 9.49 15.37 -23.46
CA ARG A 589 8.46 16.38 -23.72
C ARG A 589 8.50 17.51 -22.69
N PRO A 590 8.17 18.76 -23.08
CA PRO A 590 8.13 19.89 -22.15
C PRO A 590 7.27 19.63 -20.91
N VAL A 591 6.09 19.00 -21.07
CA VAL A 591 5.22 18.62 -19.94
C VAL A 591 5.91 17.66 -18.95
N THR A 592 6.86 16.88 -19.38
CA THR A 592 7.65 16.00 -18.51
C THR A 592 8.64 16.79 -17.67
N HIS A 593 9.25 17.85 -18.24
CA HIS A 593 10.21 18.72 -17.54
C HIS A 593 9.56 19.47 -16.37
N GLU A 594 8.28 19.77 -16.44
CA GLU A 594 7.54 20.48 -15.38
C GLU A 594 7.27 19.62 -14.15
N ARG A 595 7.32 18.29 -14.28
CA ARG A 595 7.12 17.37 -13.15
C ARG A 595 8.29 17.47 -12.16
N GLY A 596 7.97 17.54 -10.87
CA GLY A 596 8.99 17.75 -9.83
C GLY A 596 10.09 16.70 -9.78
N ARG A 597 9.80 15.45 -10.15
CA ARG A 597 10.83 14.40 -10.32
C ARG A 597 11.87 14.79 -11.38
N PHE A 598 11.42 15.35 -12.48
CA PHE A 598 12.29 15.78 -13.56
C PHE A 598 13.01 17.08 -13.24
N ARG A 599 12.41 17.97 -12.44
CA ARG A 599 13.12 19.14 -11.88
C ARG A 599 14.29 18.71 -10.98
N LEU A 600 14.10 17.65 -10.19
CA LEU A 600 15.20 17.09 -9.39
C LEU A 600 16.30 16.49 -10.27
N ILE A 601 15.94 15.76 -11.34
CA ILE A 601 16.88 15.20 -12.32
C ILE A 601 17.61 16.31 -13.08
N GLU A 602 16.94 17.41 -13.45
CA GLU A 602 17.55 18.58 -14.06
C GLU A 602 18.64 19.20 -13.18
N ALA A 603 18.35 19.38 -11.89
CA ALA A 603 19.32 19.89 -10.95
C ALA A 603 20.54 18.94 -10.81
N GLU A 604 20.32 17.63 -10.85
CA GLU A 604 21.39 16.63 -10.84
C GLU A 604 22.23 16.66 -12.11
N LEU A 605 21.59 16.79 -13.27
CA LEU A 605 22.25 16.93 -14.58
C LEU A 605 23.12 18.22 -14.63
N LEU A 606 22.55 19.36 -14.26
CA LEU A 606 23.27 20.64 -14.22
C LEU A 606 24.48 20.59 -13.27
N LEU A 607 24.31 19.96 -12.11
CA LEU A 607 25.43 19.77 -11.18
C LEU A 607 26.53 18.85 -11.79
N ALA A 608 26.15 17.81 -12.54
CA ALA A 608 27.09 16.94 -13.22
C ALA A 608 27.83 17.66 -14.39
N GLU A 609 27.20 18.66 -15.00
CA GLU A 609 27.79 19.53 -16.02
C GLU A 609 28.73 20.60 -15.42
N GLY A 610 28.72 20.74 -14.09
CA GLY A 610 29.51 21.73 -13.37
C GLY A 610 28.81 23.07 -13.15
N ASP A 611 27.57 23.23 -13.64
CA ASP A 611 26.78 24.44 -13.49
C ASP A 611 26.02 24.46 -12.14
N ARG A 612 26.77 24.75 -11.07
CA ARG A 612 26.21 24.81 -9.72
C ARG A 612 25.17 25.92 -9.54
N GLU A 613 25.37 27.05 -10.24
CA GLU A 613 24.46 28.20 -10.15
C GLU A 613 23.10 27.86 -10.74
N ALA A 614 23.05 27.29 -11.93
CA ALA A 614 21.82 26.85 -12.54
C ALA A 614 21.15 25.71 -11.74
N ALA A 615 21.91 24.75 -11.21
CA ALA A 615 21.37 23.72 -10.34
C ALA A 615 20.74 24.31 -9.06
N ARG A 616 21.37 25.34 -8.46
CA ARG A 616 20.81 26.06 -7.32
C ARG A 616 19.55 26.80 -7.68
N ALA A 617 19.49 27.45 -8.84
CA ALA A 617 18.32 28.17 -9.30
C ALA A 617 17.08 27.27 -9.45
N VAL A 618 17.25 25.99 -9.81
CA VAL A 618 16.15 25.00 -9.82
C VAL A 618 15.55 24.82 -8.42
N PHE A 619 16.39 24.68 -7.39
CA PHE A 619 15.91 24.58 -6.00
C PHE A 619 15.26 25.87 -5.51
N ASP A 620 15.84 27.02 -5.84
CA ASP A 620 15.32 28.33 -5.42
C ASP A 620 13.96 28.65 -6.05
N ALA A 621 13.74 28.26 -7.31
CA ALA A 621 12.45 28.34 -7.98
C ALA A 621 11.36 27.48 -7.31
N GLY A 622 11.75 26.41 -6.66
CA GLY A 622 10.87 25.50 -5.96
C GLY A 622 10.24 24.43 -6.86
N PHE A 623 10.13 23.21 -6.34
CA PHE A 623 9.44 22.10 -6.99
C PHE A 623 8.94 21.10 -5.94
N GLU A 624 8.00 20.25 -6.32
CA GLU A 624 7.43 19.21 -5.48
C GLU A 624 7.55 17.84 -6.19
N VAL A 625 8.25 16.89 -5.56
CA VAL A 625 8.43 15.53 -6.09
C VAL A 625 7.28 14.66 -5.61
N ALA A 626 6.18 14.59 -6.37
CA ALA A 626 4.95 13.93 -5.96
C ALA A 626 5.14 12.43 -5.66
N ASP A 627 6.00 11.74 -6.41
CA ASP A 627 6.35 10.33 -6.27
C ASP A 627 7.53 10.07 -5.31
N LEU A 628 7.78 10.99 -4.37
CA LEU A 628 8.79 10.80 -3.34
C LEU A 628 8.36 9.65 -2.42
N ARG A 629 9.25 8.67 -2.27
CA ARG A 629 8.99 7.51 -1.41
C ARG A 629 9.13 7.90 0.06
N GLU A 630 8.37 7.26 0.92
CA GLU A 630 8.50 7.38 2.37
C GLU A 630 9.97 7.24 2.81
N GLY A 631 10.43 8.18 3.64
CA GLY A 631 11.83 8.19 4.10
C GLY A 631 12.87 8.51 3.04
N ALA A 632 12.49 8.94 1.82
CA ALA A 632 13.45 9.26 0.78
C ALA A 632 14.29 10.49 1.12
N GLU A 633 15.61 10.37 0.92
CA GLU A 633 16.59 11.41 1.20
C GLU A 633 17.20 12.04 -0.07
N ALA A 634 16.75 11.60 -1.26
CA ALA A 634 17.34 12.00 -2.54
C ALA A 634 17.41 13.52 -2.73
N VAL A 635 16.38 14.26 -2.32
CA VAL A 635 16.33 15.72 -2.42
C VAL A 635 17.37 16.37 -1.50
N GLY A 636 17.42 15.91 -0.22
CA GLY A 636 18.41 16.39 0.75
C GLY A 636 19.85 16.02 0.39
N ALA A 637 20.05 14.81 -0.16
CA ALA A 637 21.36 14.34 -0.61
C ALA A 637 21.90 15.19 -1.79
N LEU A 638 21.03 15.56 -2.74
CA LEU A 638 21.42 16.44 -3.84
C LEU A 638 21.73 17.85 -3.34
N TRP A 639 20.91 18.38 -2.42
CA TRP A 639 21.16 19.69 -1.79
C TRP A 639 22.53 19.72 -1.08
N ALA A 640 22.86 18.71 -0.30
CA ALA A 640 24.16 18.62 0.39
C ALA A 640 25.38 18.54 -0.57
N ARG A 641 25.19 18.02 -1.79
CA ARG A 641 26.22 18.05 -2.85
C ARG A 641 26.35 19.44 -3.48
N LEU A 642 25.27 20.20 -3.46
CA LEU A 642 25.19 21.53 -4.07
C LEU A 642 25.73 22.64 -3.17
N THR A 643 25.48 22.58 -1.86
CA THR A 643 25.81 23.65 -0.91
C THR A 643 25.98 23.10 0.51
N ASP A 644 26.72 23.83 1.36
CA ASP A 644 26.84 23.56 2.79
C ASP A 644 25.72 24.21 3.63
N GLU A 645 24.78 24.90 2.99
CA GLU A 645 23.63 25.51 3.68
C GLU A 645 22.66 24.46 4.22
N ALA A 646 21.95 24.83 5.28
CA ALA A 646 20.90 23.98 5.82
C ALA A 646 19.82 23.66 4.76
N LEU A 647 19.32 22.43 4.77
CA LEU A 647 18.24 22.00 3.87
C LEU A 647 16.98 22.85 4.14
N PRO A 648 16.40 23.53 3.13
CA PRO A 648 15.15 24.27 3.32
C PRO A 648 14.03 23.34 3.80
N GLY A 649 13.22 23.78 4.77
CA GLY A 649 12.18 22.96 5.40
C GLY A 649 11.17 22.36 4.40
N ARG A 650 10.90 23.04 3.26
CA ARG A 650 10.04 22.50 2.19
C ARG A 650 10.56 21.21 1.52
N TYR A 651 11.85 20.91 1.68
CA TYR A 651 12.53 19.73 1.14
C TYR A 651 12.92 18.72 2.22
N ASP A 652 12.64 19.02 3.49
CA ASP A 652 13.00 18.14 4.61
C ASP A 652 11.92 17.07 4.85
N PHE A 653 12.15 15.90 4.29
CA PHE A 653 11.32 14.70 4.43
C PHE A 653 11.99 13.62 5.27
N ARG A 654 13.06 13.96 6.01
CA ARG A 654 13.82 12.98 6.79
C ARG A 654 12.99 12.46 7.97
N MET A 655 12.88 11.15 8.08
CA MET A 655 12.16 10.45 9.14
C MET A 655 13.11 9.89 10.23
N ARG A 656 14.35 10.36 10.26
CA ARG A 656 15.37 9.97 11.24
C ARG A 656 16.13 11.20 11.73
N PRO A 657 16.73 11.13 12.95
CA PRO A 657 17.57 12.20 13.44
C PRO A 657 18.78 12.41 12.52
N PRO A 658 19.39 13.62 12.54
CA PRO A 658 20.67 13.86 11.87
C PRO A 658 21.71 12.83 12.31
N ALA A 659 22.57 12.39 11.39
CA ALA A 659 23.61 11.37 11.65
C ALA A 659 24.57 11.70 12.82
N THR A 660 24.62 12.96 13.24
CA THR A 660 25.41 13.42 14.40
C THR A 660 24.77 13.09 15.75
N GLU A 661 23.47 12.77 15.77
CA GLU A 661 22.72 12.50 17.02
C GLU A 661 22.58 11.02 17.33
N TRP A 662 22.85 10.15 16.36
CA TRP A 662 22.85 8.71 16.60
C TRP A 662 24.19 8.10 16.17
N ARG A 663 25.06 7.95 17.12
CA ARG A 663 26.16 6.99 17.01
C ARG A 663 25.60 5.64 17.40
N VAL A 664 25.65 4.68 16.48
CA VAL A 664 25.59 3.27 16.87
C VAL A 664 26.78 3.08 17.78
N ASP A 665 26.54 2.82 19.06
CA ASP A 665 27.59 2.37 19.96
C ASP A 665 28.17 1.10 19.34
N PRO A 666 29.47 1.03 19.13
CA PRO A 666 30.12 -0.10 18.47
C PRO A 666 30.36 -1.29 19.41
N ASP A 667 29.45 -1.54 20.41
CA ASP A 667 29.62 -2.69 21.30
C ASP A 667 28.48 -3.73 21.09
#